data_7bec13ece69ce4e914e91b74344a91d0
#
_entry.id   7bec13ece69ce4e914e91b74344a91d0
#
_cell.length_a   1.000
_cell.length_b   1.000
_cell.length_c   1.000
_cell.angle_alpha   90.00
_cell.angle_beta   90.00
_cell.angle_gamma   90.00
#
_symmetry.space_group_name_H-M   'P 1'
#
loop_
_entity.id
_entity.type
_entity.pdbx_description
1 polymer ?
#
loop_
_entity_poly.entity_id
_entity_poly.type
_entity_poly.pdbx_seq_one_letter_code
_entity_poly.pdbx_strand_id
1 'polypeptide(L)'
;MRFGGGRRVRRRRELICCALALVAGSAHAANPQPLRILTHEVFTPRPESSVGQRKSSPSTRYKFDAFGRHFAVTLEKNVSLGEWSEQISPALSLYRGTLDNVPGSWARMSAKASEIRGMIWDGQDLYIIDSGAAADPANPQLAAQTIIYRLADTQVEPDVAFCGTAESNGKAAYSSMMAELKGSPVLMQAAGASLRLQIAALADGLLRSRYAGDEQTRDEILTRFNNVDGIYSAQLGIELQIGSFNIDDQTTAQLSNTTSANSLVRSLATVRSRSPSQRTRGLTHLFTGRDLDGTTVGIAYTDSLCSAQWGVGLTQMGRSVGIDSLITAHEIGHNFGAIHDGERECASTPVNQFIMSPTVSPNGITFSSCSLDAILPRKRSASCLVAMPPPDLTVSADATDRTAAVREKVEWSITVANIGGSSAQGARTEVSVPESVILSSLSVDGVECSRSGTTGACALGDIAPDSSRTVKGVLEGTQPGSFVINASATAANENSSTNNSVQTTLTVAPEVDLAVSLNAPTSLTIGTSGVLSFNVTNMTATSAQSLDVQLQAPDSLSLASAQLGSAPCQVQDGTAHCKVAILNAGESLGGTASLTAISAGNAVLKLSLAATDSDSNTANNVAERTITVSAPVPQTTTQPKGGGGGGALSGSWLLAFGLLRLFARRRIDR
;
A
#
# COMPACT_ATOMS: atom_id res chain seq x y z
N MET A 1 -17.47 -73.72 6.81
CA MET A 1 -17.47 -72.34 7.32
C MET A 1 -16.95 -71.42 6.21
N ARG A 2 -17.79 -70.54 5.71
CA ARG A 2 -17.55 -69.77 4.50
C ARG A 2 -16.75 -68.48 4.84
N PHE A 3 -15.59 -68.31 4.21
CA PHE A 3 -14.88 -67.03 4.21
C PHE A 3 -15.38 -66.16 3.06
N GLY A 4 -15.88 -65.00 3.39
CA GLY A 4 -16.29 -64.00 2.41
C GLY A 4 -15.08 -63.24 1.84
N GLY A 5 -14.87 -63.36 0.51
CA GLY A 5 -13.84 -62.65 -0.22
C GLY A 5 -14.23 -61.18 -0.46
N GLY A 6 -13.51 -60.27 0.17
CA GLY A 6 -13.58 -58.84 -0.17
C GLY A 6 -12.94 -58.62 -1.54
N ARG A 7 -13.72 -58.19 -2.51
CA ARG A 7 -13.23 -57.74 -3.80
C ARG A 7 -12.47 -56.43 -3.60
N ARG A 8 -11.15 -56.44 -3.63
CA ARG A 8 -10.33 -55.24 -3.87
C ARG A 8 -10.55 -54.82 -5.32
N VAL A 9 -11.29 -53.71 -5.49
CA VAL A 9 -11.35 -53.02 -6.77
C VAL A 9 -9.96 -52.46 -7.04
N ARG A 10 -9.17 -53.09 -7.89
CA ARG A 10 -7.98 -52.51 -8.49
C ARG A 10 -8.47 -51.41 -9.44
N ARG A 11 -8.44 -50.14 -9.00
CA ARG A 11 -8.51 -49.01 -9.92
C ARG A 11 -7.33 -49.07 -10.85
N ARG A 12 -7.57 -49.39 -12.11
CA ARG A 12 -6.58 -49.24 -13.17
C ARG A 12 -6.24 -47.76 -13.30
N ARG A 13 -4.99 -47.40 -13.15
CA ARG A 13 -4.47 -46.10 -13.49
C ARG A 13 -4.44 -46.00 -15.01
N GLU A 14 -5.44 -45.40 -15.60
CA GLU A 14 -5.49 -45.25 -17.06
C GLU A 14 -4.85 -43.89 -17.42
N LEU A 15 -3.94 -43.97 -18.41
CA LEU A 15 -3.49 -42.80 -19.17
C LEU A 15 -4.71 -42.32 -19.94
N ILE A 16 -5.15 -41.10 -19.73
CA ILE A 16 -6.11 -40.49 -20.62
C ILE A 16 -5.31 -40.03 -21.83
N CYS A 17 -5.22 -40.89 -22.80
CA CYS A 17 -4.69 -40.62 -24.12
C CYS A 17 -5.85 -40.56 -25.09
N CYS A 18 -5.91 -39.55 -25.88
CA CYS A 18 -6.60 -39.58 -27.14
C CYS A 18 -5.90 -40.62 -28.03
N ALA A 19 -6.51 -41.76 -28.24
CA ALA A 19 -6.06 -42.75 -29.21
C ALA A 19 -7.13 -43.02 -30.23
N LEU A 20 -6.77 -42.78 -31.47
CA LEU A 20 -7.21 -43.35 -32.76
C LEU A 20 -8.42 -42.78 -33.48
N ALA A 21 -8.09 -41.98 -34.46
CA ALA A 21 -8.62 -42.22 -35.82
C ALA A 21 -7.46 -42.10 -36.83
N LEU A 22 -6.95 -43.21 -37.31
CA LEU A 22 -6.07 -43.27 -38.46
C LEU A 22 -6.92 -43.02 -39.73
N VAL A 23 -6.87 -41.81 -40.26
CA VAL A 23 -7.14 -41.52 -41.66
C VAL A 23 -5.81 -40.97 -42.20
N ALA A 24 -5.20 -41.77 -43.11
CA ALA A 24 -4.02 -41.38 -43.85
C ALA A 24 -4.39 -40.25 -44.83
N GLY A 25 -4.17 -39.04 -44.38
CA GLY A 25 -4.10 -37.86 -45.22
C GLY A 25 -2.77 -37.18 -44.90
N SER A 26 -1.92 -37.00 -45.89
CA SER A 26 -0.70 -36.21 -45.82
C SER A 26 -1.05 -34.78 -45.44
N ALA A 27 -1.15 -34.55 -44.12
CA ALA A 27 -1.30 -33.20 -43.56
C ALA A 27 0.08 -32.56 -43.50
N HIS A 28 0.28 -31.51 -44.25
CA HIS A 28 1.32 -30.53 -44.00
C HIS A 28 1.16 -30.07 -42.58
N ALA A 29 2.22 -30.13 -41.79
CA ALA A 29 2.26 -29.60 -40.47
C ALA A 29 1.91 -28.11 -40.53
N ALA A 30 0.68 -27.77 -40.20
CA ALA A 30 0.26 -26.38 -40.05
C ALA A 30 1.00 -25.84 -38.82
N ASN A 31 1.84 -24.85 -39.04
CA ASN A 31 2.38 -24.04 -37.96
C ASN A 31 1.19 -23.66 -37.05
N PRO A 32 1.26 -23.85 -35.75
CA PRO A 32 0.15 -23.50 -34.86
C PRO A 32 -0.20 -22.01 -35.09
N GLN A 33 -1.40 -21.79 -35.62
CA GLN A 33 -1.85 -20.44 -35.95
C GLN A 33 -1.91 -19.59 -34.68
N PRO A 34 -1.44 -18.36 -34.74
CA PRO A 34 -1.42 -17.51 -33.58
C PRO A 34 -2.85 -17.20 -33.11
N LEU A 35 -3.02 -17.05 -31.80
CA LEU A 35 -4.21 -16.45 -31.20
C LEU A 35 -4.48 -15.11 -31.90
N ARG A 36 -5.68 -14.91 -32.43
CA ARG A 36 -6.10 -13.63 -32.98
C ARG A 36 -6.81 -12.81 -31.92
N ILE A 37 -6.26 -11.65 -31.57
CA ILE A 37 -6.89 -10.69 -30.69
C ILE A 37 -7.84 -9.82 -31.51
N LEU A 38 -9.12 -9.81 -31.16
CA LEU A 38 -10.14 -9.05 -31.86
C LEU A 38 -10.18 -7.60 -31.41
N THR A 39 -9.97 -7.37 -30.11
CA THR A 39 -10.00 -6.04 -29.50
C THR A 39 -8.92 -5.96 -28.42
N HIS A 40 -8.15 -4.89 -28.44
CA HIS A 40 -7.12 -4.60 -27.43
C HIS A 40 -6.98 -3.09 -27.24
N GLU A 41 -6.36 -2.70 -26.14
CA GLU A 41 -5.95 -1.32 -25.88
C GLU A 41 -4.48 -1.28 -25.46
N VAL A 42 -3.82 -0.13 -25.64
CA VAL A 42 -2.44 0.06 -25.17
C VAL A 42 -2.44 0.20 -23.65
N PHE A 43 -1.68 -0.63 -22.99
CA PHE A 43 -1.58 -0.63 -21.52
C PHE A 43 -0.60 0.44 -21.05
N THR A 44 -1.11 1.47 -20.40
CA THR A 44 -0.31 2.56 -19.83
C THR A 44 -0.61 2.75 -18.35
N PRO A 45 -0.07 1.88 -17.48
CA PRO A 45 -0.32 1.97 -16.06
C PRO A 45 0.37 3.21 -15.46
N ARG A 46 -0.33 3.90 -14.57
CA ARG A 46 0.22 5.01 -13.81
C ARG A 46 0.40 4.56 -12.37
N PRO A 47 1.65 4.45 -11.88
CA PRO A 47 1.85 4.26 -10.46
C PRO A 47 1.34 5.48 -9.72
N GLU A 48 0.54 5.28 -8.70
CA GLU A 48 0.10 6.36 -7.83
C GLU A 48 1.31 6.74 -6.96
N SER A 49 1.94 7.88 -7.29
CA SER A 49 3.06 8.41 -6.51
C SER A 49 2.53 8.85 -5.16
N SER A 50 2.84 8.14 -4.11
CA SER A 50 2.62 8.59 -2.74
C SER A 50 3.62 9.72 -2.45
N VAL A 51 3.13 10.96 -2.56
CA VAL A 51 3.89 12.13 -2.10
C VAL A 51 4.08 11.98 -0.59
N GLY A 52 5.30 11.69 -0.15
CA GLY A 52 5.67 11.65 1.25
C GLY A 52 5.84 10.27 1.91
N GLN A 53 5.76 9.16 1.18
CA GLN A 53 6.03 7.84 1.78
C GLN A 53 7.53 7.56 1.88
N ARG A 54 7.98 7.28 3.12
CA ARG A 54 9.27 6.63 3.38
C ARG A 54 9.28 5.28 2.62
N LYS A 55 10.45 4.82 2.18
CA LYS A 55 10.75 3.61 1.37
C LYS A 55 10.20 2.25 1.88
N SER A 56 9.20 2.20 2.74
CA SER A 56 8.74 1.02 3.46
C SER A 56 7.29 0.60 3.20
N SER A 57 6.62 1.07 2.16
CA SER A 57 5.31 0.51 1.82
C SER A 57 5.47 -0.69 0.89
N PRO A 58 5.13 -1.92 1.32
CA PRO A 58 5.31 -3.13 0.51
C PRO A 58 4.30 -3.24 -0.64
N SER A 59 3.29 -2.37 -0.70
CA SER A 59 2.27 -2.38 -1.75
C SER A 59 2.42 -1.22 -2.72
N THR A 60 2.14 -1.47 -3.99
CA THR A 60 2.13 -0.46 -5.05
C THR A 60 0.73 -0.44 -5.67
N ARG A 61 0.18 0.77 -5.81
CA ARG A 61 -1.12 0.96 -6.45
C ARG A 61 -0.93 1.46 -7.87
N TYR A 62 -1.63 0.85 -8.81
CA TYR A 62 -1.67 1.27 -10.21
C TYR A 62 -3.08 1.66 -10.61
N LYS A 63 -3.20 2.75 -11.37
CA LYS A 63 -4.43 3.17 -12.02
C LYS A 63 -4.25 3.17 -13.53
N PHE A 64 -5.25 2.71 -14.24
CA PHE A 64 -5.31 2.75 -15.71
C PHE A 64 -6.75 2.69 -16.17
N ASP A 65 -6.97 3.14 -17.39
CA ASP A 65 -8.26 3.04 -18.07
C ASP A 65 -8.15 2.00 -19.19
N ALA A 66 -9.13 1.13 -19.30
CA ALA A 66 -9.26 0.17 -20.39
C ALA A 66 -10.72 -0.21 -20.62
N PHE A 67 -11.12 -0.40 -21.86
CA PHE A 67 -12.48 -0.81 -22.28
C PHE A 67 -13.58 0.07 -21.68
N GLY A 68 -13.32 1.39 -21.60
CA GLY A 68 -14.25 2.37 -21.02
C GLY A 68 -14.45 2.26 -19.51
N ARG A 69 -13.58 1.52 -18.81
CA ARG A 69 -13.60 1.32 -17.35
C ARG A 69 -12.33 1.87 -16.71
N HIS A 70 -12.48 2.31 -15.47
CA HIS A 70 -11.37 2.74 -14.62
C HIS A 70 -10.94 1.59 -13.71
N PHE A 71 -9.67 1.22 -13.75
CA PHE A 71 -9.08 0.18 -12.92
C PHE A 71 -8.16 0.82 -11.88
N ALA A 72 -8.34 0.42 -10.64
CA ALA A 72 -7.42 0.68 -9.56
C ALA A 72 -7.01 -0.68 -8.96
N VAL A 73 -5.73 -1.03 -9.06
CA VAL A 73 -5.18 -2.32 -8.65
C VAL A 73 -4.17 -2.09 -7.55
N THR A 74 -4.40 -2.69 -6.40
CA THR A 74 -3.43 -2.71 -5.30
C THR A 74 -2.62 -3.99 -5.39
N LEU A 75 -1.30 -3.86 -5.57
CA LEU A 75 -0.37 -4.97 -5.76
C LEU A 75 0.63 -5.04 -4.60
N GLU A 76 0.93 -6.26 -4.17
CA GLU A 76 2.01 -6.60 -3.26
C GLU A 76 2.90 -7.69 -3.86
N LYS A 77 4.11 -7.88 -3.34
CA LYS A 77 4.97 -8.95 -3.82
C LYS A 77 4.33 -10.32 -3.61
N ASN A 78 4.37 -11.19 -4.61
CA ASN A 78 3.98 -12.58 -4.47
C ASN A 78 5.14 -13.38 -3.84
N VAL A 79 5.20 -13.37 -2.50
CA VAL A 79 6.30 -13.99 -1.75
C VAL A 79 6.32 -15.51 -1.91
N SER A 80 5.20 -16.17 -2.16
CA SER A 80 5.13 -17.63 -2.36
C SER A 80 5.94 -18.11 -3.55
N LEU A 81 5.95 -17.35 -4.63
CA LEU A 81 6.80 -17.56 -5.81
C LEU A 81 8.09 -16.75 -5.72
N GLY A 82 8.12 -15.65 -4.94
CA GLY A 82 9.13 -14.61 -4.95
C GLY A 82 10.46 -15.00 -4.29
N GLU A 83 10.47 -15.78 -3.21
CA GLU A 83 11.74 -16.18 -2.55
C GLU A 83 12.72 -16.86 -3.51
N TRP A 84 12.18 -17.66 -4.44
CA TRP A 84 12.99 -18.28 -5.49
C TRP A 84 13.24 -17.33 -6.67
N SER A 85 12.27 -16.48 -7.03
CA SER A 85 12.42 -15.56 -8.17
C SER A 85 13.51 -14.55 -7.91
N GLU A 86 13.62 -13.99 -6.71
CA GLU A 86 14.66 -13.00 -6.36
C GLU A 86 16.07 -13.58 -6.38
N GLN A 87 16.23 -14.86 -6.02
CA GLN A 87 17.52 -15.56 -6.08
C GLN A 87 17.92 -15.96 -7.50
N ILE A 88 16.95 -16.29 -8.34
CA ILE A 88 17.16 -16.90 -9.64
C ILE A 88 17.00 -15.89 -10.77
N SER A 89 16.15 -14.86 -10.60
CA SER A 89 15.85 -13.81 -11.57
C SER A 89 15.67 -12.46 -10.88
N PRO A 90 16.78 -11.84 -10.42
CA PRO A 90 16.72 -10.64 -9.57
C PRO A 90 16.07 -9.42 -10.25
N ALA A 91 16.01 -9.43 -11.59
CA ALA A 91 15.39 -8.34 -12.36
C ALA A 91 13.86 -8.50 -12.50
N LEU A 92 13.30 -9.70 -12.24
CA LEU A 92 11.87 -9.98 -12.33
C LEU A 92 11.23 -9.81 -10.96
N SER A 93 10.18 -9.01 -10.89
CA SER A 93 9.33 -8.89 -9.71
C SER A 93 7.96 -9.49 -9.98
N LEU A 94 7.52 -10.39 -9.10
CA LEU A 94 6.20 -11.02 -9.17
C LEU A 94 5.27 -10.37 -8.15
N TYR A 95 4.09 -10.01 -8.59
CA TYR A 95 3.08 -9.35 -7.77
C TYR A 95 1.77 -10.11 -7.77
N ARG A 96 1.05 -10.02 -6.66
CA ARG A 96 -0.33 -10.43 -6.51
C ARG A 96 -1.16 -9.28 -5.95
N GLY A 97 -2.45 -9.27 -6.16
CA GLY A 97 -3.32 -8.23 -5.64
C GLY A 97 -4.75 -8.38 -6.07
N THR A 98 -5.52 -7.32 -5.83
CA THR A 98 -6.96 -7.24 -6.12
C THR A 98 -7.29 -5.90 -6.76
N LEU A 99 -8.45 -5.84 -7.40
CA LEU A 99 -9.06 -4.57 -7.80
C LEU A 99 -9.73 -3.92 -6.59
N ASP A 100 -9.52 -2.63 -6.45
CA ASP A 100 -10.13 -1.87 -5.37
C ASP A 100 -11.66 -1.88 -5.51
N ASN A 101 -12.35 -2.12 -4.40
CA ASN A 101 -13.82 -2.17 -4.33
C ASN A 101 -14.49 -3.22 -5.24
N VAL A 102 -13.75 -4.23 -5.70
CA VAL A 102 -14.28 -5.36 -6.47
C VAL A 102 -14.04 -6.67 -5.72
N PRO A 103 -14.96 -7.08 -4.85
CA PRO A 103 -14.83 -8.34 -4.09
C PRO A 103 -14.70 -9.54 -5.02
N GLY A 104 -13.79 -10.48 -4.69
CA GLY A 104 -13.53 -11.66 -5.50
C GLY A 104 -12.69 -11.43 -6.76
N SER A 105 -12.25 -10.20 -7.01
CA SER A 105 -11.25 -9.93 -8.04
C SER A 105 -9.87 -10.44 -7.62
N TRP A 106 -9.03 -10.72 -8.60
CA TRP A 106 -7.62 -10.98 -8.35
C TRP A 106 -6.76 -10.44 -9.49
N ALA A 107 -5.51 -10.12 -9.17
CA ALA A 107 -4.49 -9.73 -10.14
C ALA A 107 -3.21 -10.52 -9.90
N ARG A 108 -2.53 -10.89 -10.97
CA ARG A 108 -1.17 -11.42 -10.99
C ARG A 108 -0.39 -10.67 -12.04
N MET A 109 0.68 -10.03 -11.62
CA MET A 109 1.51 -9.24 -12.51
C MET A 109 2.98 -9.59 -12.34
N SER A 110 3.71 -9.57 -13.43
CA SER A 110 5.15 -9.74 -13.49
C SER A 110 5.74 -8.49 -14.11
N ALA A 111 6.72 -7.88 -13.45
CA ALA A 111 7.38 -6.68 -13.91
C ALA A 111 8.89 -6.90 -14.04
N LYS A 112 9.44 -6.54 -15.22
CA LYS A 112 10.88 -6.52 -15.50
C LYS A 112 11.21 -5.22 -16.23
N ALA A 113 12.03 -4.37 -15.61
CA ALA A 113 12.29 -3.01 -16.11
C ALA A 113 10.98 -2.21 -16.30
N SER A 114 10.64 -1.84 -17.53
CA SER A 114 9.40 -1.13 -17.89
C SER A 114 8.30 -2.05 -18.41
N GLU A 115 8.58 -3.34 -18.57
CA GLU A 115 7.61 -4.31 -19.08
C GLU A 115 6.77 -4.88 -17.93
N ILE A 116 5.45 -4.84 -18.08
CA ILE A 116 4.48 -5.44 -17.16
C ILE A 116 3.66 -6.43 -17.95
N ARG A 117 3.53 -7.66 -17.43
CA ARG A 117 2.71 -8.72 -18.01
C ARG A 117 1.92 -9.44 -16.91
N GLY A 118 0.78 -10.01 -17.25
CA GLY A 118 0.01 -10.75 -16.27
C GLY A 118 -1.47 -10.89 -16.60
N MET A 119 -2.25 -11.15 -15.57
CA MET A 119 -3.70 -11.35 -15.64
C MET A 119 -4.42 -10.60 -14.54
N ILE A 120 -5.63 -10.11 -14.87
CA ILE A 120 -6.57 -9.49 -13.92
C ILE A 120 -7.93 -10.13 -14.13
N TRP A 121 -8.52 -10.65 -13.06
CA TRP A 121 -9.91 -11.10 -13.00
C TRP A 121 -10.75 -10.07 -12.23
N ASP A 122 -11.81 -9.57 -12.83
CA ASP A 122 -12.67 -8.53 -12.23
C ASP A 122 -13.99 -9.09 -11.68
N GLY A 123 -14.12 -10.42 -11.61
CA GLY A 123 -15.38 -11.09 -11.25
C GLY A 123 -16.26 -11.45 -12.44
N GLN A 124 -15.97 -10.93 -13.64
CA GLN A 124 -16.74 -11.18 -14.88
C GLN A 124 -15.84 -11.49 -16.06
N ASP A 125 -14.81 -10.68 -16.31
CA ASP A 125 -13.89 -10.80 -17.41
C ASP A 125 -12.46 -11.05 -16.94
N LEU A 126 -11.71 -11.85 -17.72
CA LEU A 126 -10.27 -11.99 -17.55
C LEU A 126 -9.55 -11.08 -18.53
N TYR A 127 -8.79 -10.15 -17.99
CA TYR A 127 -7.91 -9.27 -18.74
C TYR A 127 -6.50 -9.84 -18.76
N ILE A 128 -5.88 -9.84 -19.92
CA ILE A 128 -4.51 -10.28 -20.13
C ILE A 128 -3.69 -9.07 -20.52
N ILE A 129 -2.55 -8.90 -19.85
CA ILE A 129 -1.56 -7.86 -20.15
C ILE A 129 -0.33 -8.60 -20.69
N ASP A 130 0.05 -8.29 -21.93
CA ASP A 130 1.17 -8.94 -22.59
C ASP A 130 1.90 -7.97 -23.54
N SER A 131 3.10 -8.34 -23.97
CA SER A 131 3.73 -7.61 -25.06
C SER A 131 2.98 -7.84 -26.36
N GLY A 132 2.79 -6.80 -27.16
CA GLY A 132 2.12 -6.94 -28.43
C GLY A 132 2.82 -7.91 -29.38
N ALA A 133 4.16 -8.02 -29.28
CA ALA A 133 4.94 -8.99 -30.05
C ALA A 133 4.61 -10.46 -29.69
N ALA A 134 4.33 -10.74 -28.43
CA ALA A 134 3.98 -12.10 -27.97
C ALA A 134 2.49 -12.39 -28.16
N ALA A 135 1.64 -11.38 -27.96
CA ALA A 135 0.20 -11.53 -28.01
C ALA A 135 -0.34 -11.63 -29.45
N ASP A 136 0.20 -10.85 -30.39
CA ASP A 136 -0.16 -10.87 -31.81
C ASP A 136 1.09 -10.69 -32.69
N PRO A 137 1.87 -11.77 -32.89
CA PRO A 137 3.11 -11.74 -33.68
C PRO A 137 2.88 -11.34 -35.15
N ALA A 138 1.66 -11.48 -35.66
CA ALA A 138 1.29 -11.13 -37.05
C ALA A 138 1.12 -9.62 -37.24
N ASN A 139 1.05 -8.83 -36.17
CA ASN A 139 0.86 -7.38 -36.19
C ASN A 139 2.12 -6.60 -35.77
N PRO A 140 3.00 -6.19 -36.72
CA PRO A 140 4.24 -5.49 -36.40
C PRO A 140 4.03 -4.15 -35.68
N GLN A 141 2.85 -3.53 -35.80
CA GLN A 141 2.56 -2.25 -35.12
C GLN A 141 2.44 -2.39 -33.62
N LEU A 142 2.14 -3.58 -33.13
CA LEU A 142 2.05 -3.88 -31.71
C LEU A 142 3.37 -4.31 -31.08
N ALA A 143 4.39 -4.63 -31.87
CA ALA A 143 5.63 -5.27 -31.41
C ALA A 143 6.36 -4.50 -30.29
N ALA A 144 6.25 -3.18 -30.27
CA ALA A 144 6.90 -2.31 -29.28
C ALA A 144 5.97 -1.86 -28.14
N GLN A 145 4.74 -2.39 -28.07
CA GLN A 145 3.72 -1.96 -27.12
C GLN A 145 3.39 -3.06 -26.13
N THR A 146 3.08 -2.67 -24.90
CA THR A 146 2.35 -3.53 -23.95
C THR A 146 0.87 -3.28 -24.18
N ILE A 147 0.09 -4.35 -24.35
CA ILE A 147 -1.34 -4.28 -24.59
C ILE A 147 -2.12 -4.97 -23.49
N ILE A 148 -3.35 -4.53 -23.32
CA ILE A 148 -4.35 -5.20 -22.49
C ILE A 148 -5.51 -5.63 -23.37
N TYR A 149 -5.96 -6.87 -23.21
CA TYR A 149 -7.12 -7.40 -23.94
C TYR A 149 -7.92 -8.32 -23.02
N ARG A 150 -9.22 -8.45 -23.31
CA ARG A 150 -10.05 -9.45 -22.64
C ARG A 150 -9.87 -10.79 -23.31
N LEU A 151 -9.75 -11.86 -22.52
CA LEU A 151 -9.69 -13.21 -23.06
C LEU A 151 -10.90 -13.51 -23.97
N ALA A 152 -12.08 -13.04 -23.58
CA ALA A 152 -13.31 -13.17 -24.36
C ALA A 152 -13.27 -12.48 -25.73
N ASP A 153 -12.40 -11.50 -25.93
CA ASP A 153 -12.21 -10.80 -27.19
C ASP A 153 -11.10 -11.44 -28.04
N THR A 154 -10.83 -12.71 -27.84
CA THR A 154 -9.86 -13.47 -28.62
C THR A 154 -10.55 -14.54 -29.46
N GLN A 155 -9.97 -14.82 -30.60
CA GLN A 155 -10.35 -15.94 -31.46
C GLN A 155 -9.18 -16.93 -31.45
N VAL A 156 -9.45 -18.11 -30.90
CA VAL A 156 -8.56 -19.27 -31.06
C VAL A 156 -8.97 -19.99 -32.31
N GLU A 157 -8.03 -20.27 -33.22
CA GLU A 157 -8.33 -21.05 -34.39
C GLU A 157 -8.88 -22.44 -34.01
N PRO A 158 -9.92 -22.96 -34.71
CA PRO A 158 -10.70 -24.11 -34.23
C PRO A 158 -9.93 -25.43 -34.12
N ASP A 159 -8.69 -25.48 -34.56
CA ASP A 159 -7.89 -26.70 -34.60
C ASP A 159 -6.92 -26.85 -33.44
N VAL A 160 -6.91 -25.93 -32.46
CA VAL A 160 -6.05 -26.02 -31.27
C VAL A 160 -6.80 -26.77 -30.18
N ALA A 161 -6.66 -28.06 -30.14
CA ALA A 161 -7.22 -28.89 -29.09
C ALA A 161 -6.16 -29.10 -27.97
N PHE A 162 -6.57 -29.11 -26.70
CA PHE A 162 -5.69 -29.59 -25.61
C PHE A 162 -5.37 -31.07 -25.83
N CYS A 163 -6.37 -31.89 -26.11
CA CYS A 163 -6.26 -33.30 -26.53
C CYS A 163 -7.29 -33.54 -27.62
N GLY A 164 -6.86 -33.93 -28.82
CA GLY A 164 -7.66 -33.98 -30.03
C GLY A 164 -9.08 -34.54 -29.88
N THR A 165 -9.94 -33.96 -30.59
CA THR A 165 -11.21 -34.23 -31.24
C THR A 165 -12.38 -33.37 -30.72
N ALA A 166 -12.89 -32.55 -31.55
CA ALA A 166 -14.24 -32.49 -32.10
C ALA A 166 -14.82 -31.09 -32.28
N GLU A 167 -15.67 -30.98 -33.22
CA GLU A 167 -16.29 -29.84 -33.87
C GLU A 167 -17.03 -28.86 -32.93
N SER A 168 -16.96 -27.58 -33.23
CA SER A 168 -17.51 -26.49 -32.43
C SER A 168 -18.54 -25.63 -33.16
N ASN A 169 -19.52 -25.14 -32.39
CA ASN A 169 -20.36 -23.99 -32.74
C ASN A 169 -20.18 -22.89 -31.68
N GLY A 170 -19.09 -22.13 -31.77
CA GLY A 170 -18.60 -21.25 -30.71
C GLY A 170 -19.36 -19.94 -30.42
N LYS A 171 -20.27 -19.44 -31.26
CA LYS A 171 -20.95 -18.16 -31.06
C LYS A 171 -22.24 -18.21 -30.20
N ALA A 172 -22.95 -19.33 -30.25
CA ALA A 172 -24.19 -19.49 -29.48
C ALA A 172 -23.93 -19.83 -27.99
N ALA A 173 -22.79 -20.45 -27.68
CA ALA A 173 -22.39 -20.84 -26.31
C ALA A 173 -21.99 -19.64 -25.45
N TYR A 174 -21.34 -18.64 -26.02
CA TYR A 174 -20.87 -17.45 -25.29
C TYR A 174 -22.00 -16.60 -24.71
N SER A 175 -23.08 -16.36 -25.49
CA SER A 175 -24.22 -15.57 -25.02
C SER A 175 -25.04 -16.30 -23.94
N SER A 176 -25.13 -17.64 -24.00
CA SER A 176 -25.76 -18.46 -22.96
C SER A 176 -24.97 -18.44 -21.66
N MET A 177 -23.64 -18.54 -21.72
CA MET A 177 -22.74 -18.51 -20.57
C MET A 177 -22.80 -17.17 -19.84
N MET A 178 -22.78 -16.04 -20.56
CA MET A 178 -22.88 -14.72 -19.96
C MET A 178 -24.23 -14.48 -19.27
N ALA A 179 -25.28 -15.15 -19.73
CA ALA A 179 -26.61 -15.12 -19.07
C ALA A 179 -26.63 -15.97 -17.79
N GLU A 180 -25.91 -17.10 -17.77
CA GLU A 180 -25.86 -18.03 -16.66
C GLU A 180 -24.90 -17.55 -15.55
N LEU A 181 -23.76 -16.93 -15.92
CA LEU A 181 -22.83 -16.29 -14.98
C LEU A 181 -23.43 -15.06 -14.28
N LYS A 182 -24.41 -14.39 -14.90
CA LYS A 182 -25.18 -13.31 -14.26
C LYS A 182 -26.21 -13.83 -13.25
N GLY A 183 -26.54 -15.11 -13.26
CA GLY A 183 -27.56 -15.74 -12.44
C GLY A 183 -27.06 -16.67 -11.34
N SER A 184 -25.81 -17.10 -11.38
CA SER A 184 -25.20 -17.90 -10.33
C SER A 184 -24.06 -17.11 -9.69
N PRO A 185 -24.14 -16.82 -8.37
CA PRO A 185 -22.93 -16.48 -7.65
C PRO A 185 -22.06 -17.75 -7.73
N VAL A 186 -21.12 -17.79 -8.65
CA VAL A 186 -19.98 -18.68 -8.51
C VAL A 186 -19.41 -18.32 -7.17
N LEU A 187 -19.58 -19.21 -6.19
CA LEU A 187 -18.93 -19.13 -4.90
C LEU A 187 -17.43 -19.23 -5.16
N MET A 188 -16.86 -18.15 -5.65
CA MET A 188 -15.49 -17.80 -5.36
C MET A 188 -15.47 -17.50 -3.87
N GLN A 189 -15.49 -18.56 -3.07
CA GLN A 189 -14.97 -18.43 -1.74
C GLN A 189 -13.52 -17.97 -1.94
N ALA A 190 -13.33 -16.70 -1.72
CA ALA A 190 -12.04 -16.14 -1.45
C ALA A 190 -11.53 -16.73 -0.13
N ALA A 191 -11.30 -18.05 -0.09
CA ALA A 191 -10.65 -18.70 1.01
C ALA A 191 -9.16 -18.43 0.84
N GLY A 192 -8.51 -17.73 1.77
CA GLY A 192 -7.07 -17.53 1.77
C GLY A 192 -6.37 -18.85 1.53
N ALA A 193 -5.31 -18.81 0.78
CA ALA A 193 -4.53 -19.98 0.48
C ALA A 193 -4.09 -20.63 1.79
N SER A 194 -4.71 -21.73 2.12
CA SER A 194 -4.40 -22.51 3.32
C SER A 194 -3.40 -23.62 3.05
N LEU A 195 -3.11 -23.91 1.78
CA LEU A 195 -2.23 -24.98 1.33
C LEU A 195 -1.23 -24.48 0.31
N ARG A 196 -0.07 -25.09 0.27
CA ARG A 196 0.99 -24.80 -0.70
C ARG A 196 1.37 -26.04 -1.49
N LEU A 197 1.46 -25.91 -2.82
CA LEU A 197 1.93 -26.94 -3.74
C LEU A 197 3.31 -26.58 -4.26
N GLN A 198 4.30 -27.42 -3.98
CA GLN A 198 5.63 -27.28 -4.57
C GLN A 198 5.70 -27.99 -5.92
N ILE A 199 6.14 -27.26 -6.94
CA ILE A 199 6.30 -27.73 -8.32
C ILE A 199 7.77 -27.68 -8.72
N ALA A 200 8.25 -28.74 -9.35
CA ALA A 200 9.52 -28.74 -10.05
C ALA A 200 9.28 -28.31 -11.51
N ALA A 201 9.89 -27.21 -11.92
CA ALA A 201 9.78 -26.67 -13.27
C ALA A 201 10.94 -27.13 -14.15
N LEU A 202 10.64 -27.65 -15.35
CA LEU A 202 11.64 -28.05 -16.35
C LEU A 202 11.41 -27.24 -17.64
N ALA A 203 12.50 -26.90 -18.33
CA ALA A 203 12.48 -26.34 -19.67
C ALA A 203 13.49 -27.07 -20.58
N ASP A 204 13.06 -27.45 -21.77
CA ASP A 204 13.97 -28.06 -22.73
C ASP A 204 14.80 -27.05 -23.54
N GLY A 205 15.84 -27.53 -24.24
CA GLY A 205 16.74 -26.67 -25.00
C GLY A 205 16.07 -25.91 -26.16
N LEU A 206 14.97 -26.44 -26.71
CA LEU A 206 14.20 -25.72 -27.73
C LEU A 206 13.48 -24.50 -27.15
N LEU A 207 12.91 -24.64 -25.97
CA LEU A 207 12.29 -23.49 -25.27
C LEU A 207 13.35 -22.46 -24.90
N ARG A 208 14.48 -22.91 -24.35
CA ARG A 208 15.62 -22.04 -24.01
C ARG A 208 16.11 -21.25 -25.21
N SER A 209 16.22 -21.91 -26.38
CA SER A 209 16.64 -21.23 -27.60
C SER A 209 15.64 -20.19 -28.10
N ARG A 210 14.35 -20.39 -27.87
CA ARG A 210 13.27 -19.46 -28.22
C ARG A 210 13.36 -18.16 -27.44
N TYR A 211 13.75 -18.21 -26.17
CA TYR A 211 13.83 -17.07 -25.25
C TYR A 211 15.25 -16.52 -25.03
N ALA A 212 16.19 -16.89 -25.89
CA ALA A 212 17.56 -16.37 -25.87
C ALA A 212 18.34 -16.59 -24.58
N GLY A 213 18.09 -17.69 -23.85
CA GLY A 213 18.88 -18.11 -22.71
C GLY A 213 18.09 -18.47 -21.45
N ASP A 214 18.81 -18.85 -20.40
CA ASP A 214 18.23 -19.38 -19.18
C ASP A 214 17.41 -18.36 -18.41
N GLU A 215 17.93 -17.12 -18.27
CA GLU A 215 17.27 -16.05 -17.52
C GLU A 215 15.91 -15.74 -18.11
N GLN A 216 15.85 -15.44 -19.41
CA GLN A 216 14.60 -15.08 -20.05
C GLN A 216 13.62 -16.27 -20.10
N THR A 217 14.09 -17.49 -20.32
CA THR A 217 13.25 -18.71 -20.23
C THR A 217 12.63 -18.85 -18.85
N ARG A 218 13.40 -18.57 -17.81
CA ARG A 218 12.97 -18.63 -16.41
C ARG A 218 11.91 -17.56 -16.11
N ASP A 219 12.14 -16.34 -16.55
CA ASP A 219 11.21 -15.23 -16.39
C ASP A 219 9.85 -15.51 -17.04
N GLU A 220 9.88 -16.09 -18.23
CA GLU A 220 8.69 -16.49 -18.97
C GLU A 220 7.90 -17.58 -18.24
N ILE A 221 8.56 -18.56 -17.67
CA ILE A 221 7.92 -19.62 -16.90
C ILE A 221 7.37 -19.09 -15.57
N LEU A 222 8.14 -18.27 -14.87
CA LEU A 222 7.71 -17.65 -13.60
C LEU A 222 6.48 -16.74 -13.80
N THR A 223 6.43 -16.00 -14.90
CA THR A 223 5.26 -15.17 -15.25
C THR A 223 4.00 -16.04 -15.42
N ARG A 224 4.11 -17.18 -16.08
CA ARG A 224 2.99 -18.10 -16.26
C ARG A 224 2.57 -18.78 -14.97
N PHE A 225 3.52 -19.22 -14.16
CA PHE A 225 3.20 -19.77 -12.84
C PHE A 225 2.55 -18.74 -11.92
N ASN A 226 2.95 -17.47 -12.00
CA ASN A 226 2.29 -16.40 -11.26
C ASN A 226 0.82 -16.27 -11.65
N ASN A 227 0.49 -16.37 -12.93
CA ASN A 227 -0.90 -16.38 -13.41
C ASN A 227 -1.67 -17.62 -12.93
N VAL A 228 -1.06 -18.81 -13.03
CA VAL A 228 -1.65 -20.08 -12.57
C VAL A 228 -1.89 -20.04 -11.06
N ASP A 229 -0.97 -19.45 -10.30
CA ASP A 229 -1.15 -19.21 -8.85
C ASP A 229 -2.42 -18.37 -8.57
N GLY A 230 -2.71 -17.38 -9.41
CA GLY A 230 -3.95 -16.60 -9.30
C GLY A 230 -5.21 -17.47 -9.43
N ILE A 231 -5.22 -18.39 -10.38
CA ILE A 231 -6.33 -19.32 -10.61
C ILE A 231 -6.49 -20.30 -9.43
N TYR A 232 -5.40 -20.92 -9.00
CA TYR A 232 -5.42 -21.95 -7.95
C TYR A 232 -5.63 -21.38 -6.57
N SER A 233 -5.04 -20.24 -6.26
CA SER A 233 -5.23 -19.57 -4.97
C SER A 233 -6.67 -19.04 -4.82
N ALA A 234 -7.22 -18.42 -5.86
CA ALA A 234 -8.57 -17.86 -5.82
C ALA A 234 -9.67 -18.93 -5.77
N GLN A 235 -9.52 -20.04 -6.52
CA GLN A 235 -10.59 -21.04 -6.64
C GLN A 235 -10.42 -22.21 -5.67
N LEU A 236 -9.19 -22.58 -5.33
CA LEU A 236 -8.90 -23.77 -4.56
C LEU A 236 -8.21 -23.49 -3.22
N GLY A 237 -7.78 -22.25 -2.95
CA GLY A 237 -6.99 -21.92 -1.77
C GLY A 237 -5.65 -22.70 -1.75
N ILE A 238 -5.01 -22.82 -2.92
CA ILE A 238 -3.70 -23.46 -3.07
C ILE A 238 -2.74 -22.45 -3.69
N GLU A 239 -1.71 -22.05 -2.94
CA GLU A 239 -0.61 -21.28 -3.46
C GLU A 239 0.42 -22.18 -4.13
N LEU A 240 0.97 -21.72 -5.26
CA LEU A 240 2.03 -22.43 -5.96
C LEU A 240 3.40 -21.93 -5.48
N GLN A 241 4.35 -22.86 -5.39
CA GLN A 241 5.75 -22.56 -5.10
C GLN A 241 6.64 -23.36 -6.04
N ILE A 242 7.65 -22.72 -6.62
CA ILE A 242 8.65 -23.44 -7.39
C ILE A 242 9.66 -24.04 -6.42
N GLY A 243 9.77 -25.35 -6.42
CA GLY A 243 10.66 -26.10 -5.53
C GLY A 243 11.98 -26.51 -6.17
N SER A 244 12.09 -26.49 -7.50
CA SER A 244 13.31 -26.67 -8.27
C SER A 244 13.12 -26.19 -9.71
N PHE A 245 14.21 -25.81 -10.35
CA PHE A 245 14.22 -25.31 -11.72
C PHE A 245 15.35 -25.97 -12.51
N ASN A 246 15.04 -26.58 -13.66
CA ASN A 246 16.00 -27.22 -14.55
C ASN A 246 15.77 -26.73 -15.99
N ILE A 247 16.75 -26.04 -16.57
CA ILE A 247 16.68 -25.50 -17.93
C ILE A 247 17.84 -26.09 -18.74
N ASP A 248 17.51 -26.83 -19.80
CA ASP A 248 18.48 -27.38 -20.76
C ASP A 248 19.74 -28.00 -20.09
N ASP A 249 19.51 -28.67 -19.00
CA ASP A 249 20.55 -29.27 -18.16
C ASP A 249 20.61 -30.82 -18.27
N GLN A 250 21.43 -31.45 -17.44
CA GLN A 250 21.56 -32.91 -17.42
C GLN A 250 20.24 -33.63 -17.06
N THR A 251 19.30 -32.96 -16.39
CA THR A 251 17.99 -33.55 -16.08
C THR A 251 17.10 -33.53 -17.31
N THR A 252 17.02 -32.42 -18.00
CA THR A 252 16.24 -32.27 -19.23
C THR A 252 16.85 -33.05 -20.41
N ALA A 253 18.18 -33.24 -20.44
CA ALA A 253 18.87 -34.07 -21.43
C ALA A 253 18.46 -35.58 -21.38
N GLN A 254 17.84 -36.04 -20.29
CA GLN A 254 17.29 -37.38 -20.17
C GLN A 254 15.91 -37.55 -20.83
N LEU A 255 15.27 -36.45 -21.24
CA LEU A 255 14.00 -36.50 -21.95
C LEU A 255 14.17 -37.11 -23.34
N SER A 256 13.25 -37.97 -23.74
CA SER A 256 13.24 -38.55 -25.09
C SER A 256 13.16 -37.45 -26.14
N ASN A 257 13.93 -37.59 -27.20
CA ASN A 257 13.84 -36.68 -28.36
C ASN A 257 12.64 -37.09 -29.23
N THR A 258 11.46 -36.55 -28.92
CA THR A 258 10.19 -36.88 -29.56
C THR A 258 9.24 -35.68 -29.54
N THR A 259 8.37 -35.59 -30.52
CA THR A 259 7.26 -34.67 -30.62
C THR A 259 5.95 -35.30 -30.14
N SER A 260 5.90 -36.59 -29.97
CA SER A 260 4.74 -37.28 -29.41
C SER A 260 4.54 -36.92 -27.95
N ALA A 261 3.45 -36.20 -27.64
CA ALA A 261 3.09 -35.78 -26.28
C ALA A 261 3.04 -36.95 -25.30
N ASN A 262 2.46 -38.08 -25.70
CA ASN A 262 2.39 -39.31 -24.93
C ASN A 262 3.77 -39.90 -24.60
N SER A 263 4.68 -39.94 -25.56
CA SER A 263 6.02 -40.43 -25.37
C SER A 263 6.84 -39.49 -24.49
N LEU A 264 6.65 -38.21 -24.64
CA LEU A 264 7.35 -37.18 -23.88
C LEU A 264 6.91 -37.16 -22.41
N VAL A 265 5.58 -37.24 -22.10
CA VAL A 265 5.10 -37.29 -20.72
C VAL A 265 5.54 -38.58 -19.99
N ARG A 266 5.64 -39.73 -20.70
CA ARG A 266 6.21 -40.96 -20.14
C ARG A 266 7.69 -40.81 -19.83
N SER A 267 8.43 -40.16 -20.73
CA SER A 267 9.85 -39.87 -20.52
C SER A 267 10.02 -38.95 -19.32
N LEU A 268 9.19 -37.92 -19.18
CA LEU A 268 9.18 -37.01 -18.04
C LEU A 268 8.88 -37.73 -16.72
N ALA A 269 7.93 -38.66 -16.71
CA ALA A 269 7.65 -39.52 -15.55
C ALA A 269 8.88 -40.37 -15.14
N THR A 270 9.65 -40.86 -16.12
CA THR A 270 10.90 -41.56 -15.87
C THR A 270 11.99 -40.67 -15.29
N VAL A 271 12.14 -39.44 -15.83
CA VAL A 271 13.06 -38.43 -15.30
C VAL A 271 12.69 -38.06 -13.87
N ARG A 272 11.42 -37.77 -13.60
CA ARG A 272 10.93 -37.47 -12.24
C ARG A 272 11.26 -38.58 -11.24
N SER A 273 10.99 -39.83 -11.59
CA SER A 273 11.22 -40.97 -10.68
C SER A 273 12.69 -41.16 -10.29
N ARG A 274 13.63 -40.81 -11.17
CA ARG A 274 15.06 -40.92 -10.97
C ARG A 274 15.71 -39.72 -10.28
N SER A 275 15.09 -38.55 -10.38
CA SER A 275 15.61 -37.30 -9.82
C SER A 275 15.03 -36.98 -8.43
N PRO A 276 15.85 -36.99 -7.35
CA PRO A 276 15.39 -36.65 -6.01
C PRO A 276 14.77 -35.26 -5.94
N SER A 277 15.34 -34.26 -6.60
CA SER A 277 14.83 -32.87 -6.62
C SER A 277 13.47 -32.76 -7.29
N GLN A 278 13.12 -33.70 -8.16
CA GLN A 278 11.83 -33.72 -8.85
C GLN A 278 10.78 -34.52 -8.06
N ARG A 279 11.11 -35.75 -7.65
CA ARG A 279 10.14 -36.67 -7.03
C ARG A 279 9.69 -36.27 -5.63
N THR A 280 10.44 -35.40 -4.93
CA THR A 280 10.08 -34.87 -3.61
C THR A 280 9.12 -33.70 -3.68
N ARG A 281 8.91 -33.13 -4.87
CA ARG A 281 7.90 -32.06 -5.08
C ARG A 281 6.54 -32.68 -5.38
N GLY A 282 5.48 -31.90 -5.16
CA GLY A 282 4.12 -32.38 -5.43
C GLY A 282 3.91 -32.74 -6.89
N LEU A 283 4.45 -31.93 -7.80
CA LEU A 283 4.41 -32.14 -9.25
C LEU A 283 5.75 -31.81 -9.92
N THR A 284 5.94 -32.33 -11.13
CA THR A 284 6.94 -31.87 -12.10
C THR A 284 6.23 -31.42 -13.36
N HIS A 285 6.48 -30.18 -13.79
CA HIS A 285 5.89 -29.61 -14.99
C HIS A 285 6.97 -29.21 -15.99
N LEU A 286 6.87 -29.76 -17.21
CA LEU A 286 7.78 -29.44 -18.32
C LEU A 286 7.16 -28.40 -19.22
N PHE A 287 7.87 -27.32 -19.42
CA PHE A 287 7.62 -26.35 -20.48
C PHE A 287 8.49 -26.70 -21.69
N THR A 288 7.86 -27.01 -22.80
CA THR A 288 8.60 -27.47 -24.00
C THR A 288 8.46 -26.45 -25.13
N GLY A 289 9.57 -26.21 -25.84
CA GLY A 289 9.59 -25.47 -27.10
C GLY A 289 9.30 -26.35 -28.31
N ARG A 290 9.05 -27.63 -28.12
CA ARG A 290 8.72 -28.59 -29.20
C ARG A 290 7.35 -28.29 -29.74
N ASP A 291 7.20 -28.51 -31.03
CA ASP A 291 5.88 -28.57 -31.69
C ASP A 291 5.39 -30.04 -31.54
N LEU A 292 4.38 -30.20 -30.67
CA LEU A 292 3.85 -31.53 -30.38
C LEU A 292 2.98 -32.04 -31.52
N ASP A 293 3.00 -33.37 -31.73
CA ASP A 293 2.26 -34.00 -32.83
C ASP A 293 0.76 -33.66 -32.77
N GLY A 294 0.18 -33.34 -33.92
CA GLY A 294 -1.25 -33.03 -34.07
C GLY A 294 -1.59 -31.66 -33.54
N THR A 295 -2.69 -31.60 -32.80
CA THR A 295 -3.20 -30.34 -32.21
C THR A 295 -2.96 -30.23 -30.71
N THR A 296 -2.25 -31.22 -30.14
CA THR A 296 -1.96 -31.30 -28.70
C THR A 296 -1.00 -30.18 -28.27
N VAL A 297 -1.36 -29.45 -27.23
CA VAL A 297 -0.56 -28.36 -26.66
C VAL A 297 -0.16 -28.57 -25.20
N GLY A 298 -0.74 -29.60 -24.57
CA GLY A 298 -0.41 -30.02 -23.22
C GLY A 298 -0.85 -31.47 -22.98
N ILE A 299 -0.32 -32.11 -21.94
CA ILE A 299 -0.73 -33.43 -21.48
C ILE A 299 -0.28 -33.64 -20.03
N ALA A 300 -1.10 -34.31 -19.23
CA ALA A 300 -0.77 -34.73 -17.89
C ALA A 300 -1.38 -36.07 -17.52
N TYR A 301 -0.86 -36.71 -16.47
CA TYR A 301 -1.53 -37.87 -15.87
C TYR A 301 -2.63 -37.44 -14.93
N THR A 302 -3.83 -37.99 -15.09
CA THR A 302 -4.96 -37.73 -14.22
C THR A 302 -4.79 -38.40 -12.86
N ASP A 303 -5.26 -37.72 -11.77
CA ASP A 303 -5.21 -38.21 -10.38
C ASP A 303 -3.79 -38.63 -9.92
N SER A 304 -2.79 -37.88 -10.31
CA SER A 304 -1.38 -38.24 -10.13
C SER A 304 -0.64 -37.31 -9.14
N LEU A 305 -1.32 -36.33 -8.56
CA LEU A 305 -0.78 -35.42 -7.57
C LEU A 305 -0.05 -36.17 -6.46
N CYS A 306 1.11 -35.70 -6.03
CA CYS A 306 2.01 -36.33 -5.05
C CYS A 306 2.64 -37.69 -5.48
N SER A 307 2.37 -38.17 -6.67
CA SER A 307 3.02 -39.39 -7.15
C SER A 307 4.50 -39.15 -7.44
N ALA A 308 5.37 -39.93 -6.84
CA ALA A 308 6.83 -39.82 -7.06
C ALA A 308 7.25 -40.09 -8.51
N GLN A 309 6.45 -40.79 -9.28
CA GLN A 309 6.69 -41.12 -10.69
C GLN A 309 5.71 -40.36 -11.62
N TRP A 310 4.41 -40.46 -11.34
CA TRP A 310 3.36 -40.05 -12.29
C TRP A 310 2.86 -38.64 -12.10
N GLY A 311 3.31 -37.91 -11.04
CA GLY A 311 2.95 -36.52 -10.79
C GLY A 311 3.62 -35.58 -11.79
N VAL A 312 3.29 -35.72 -13.07
CA VAL A 312 3.88 -34.95 -14.17
C VAL A 312 2.83 -34.40 -15.12
N GLY A 313 3.14 -33.25 -15.71
CA GLY A 313 2.43 -32.65 -16.81
C GLY A 313 3.40 -31.85 -17.67
N LEU A 314 2.98 -31.46 -18.86
CA LEU A 314 3.75 -30.59 -19.75
C LEU A 314 2.87 -29.64 -20.53
N THR A 315 3.43 -28.51 -20.90
CA THR A 315 2.81 -27.46 -21.74
C THR A 315 3.76 -27.13 -22.88
N GLN A 316 3.25 -27.17 -24.11
CA GLN A 316 3.90 -26.57 -25.28
C GLN A 316 3.76 -25.05 -25.16
N MET A 317 4.87 -24.37 -24.95
CA MET A 317 4.92 -22.95 -24.70
C MET A 317 5.28 -22.16 -25.96
N GLY A 318 4.78 -20.93 -26.06
CA GLY A 318 5.12 -20.01 -27.16
C GLY A 318 3.94 -19.30 -27.77
N ARG A 319 2.79 -19.33 -27.09
CA ARG A 319 1.62 -18.51 -27.35
C ARG A 319 1.64 -17.27 -26.46
N SER A 320 0.53 -16.58 -26.34
CA SER A 320 0.41 -15.48 -25.39
C SER A 320 0.59 -15.97 -23.96
N VAL A 321 1.05 -15.10 -23.06
CA VAL A 321 1.22 -15.41 -21.64
C VAL A 321 -0.06 -15.94 -21.02
N GLY A 322 -1.22 -15.42 -21.43
CA GLY A 322 -2.52 -15.86 -20.94
C GLY A 322 -2.85 -17.28 -21.33
N ILE A 323 -2.75 -17.60 -22.61
CA ILE A 323 -3.10 -18.94 -23.13
C ILE A 323 -2.18 -20.02 -22.56
N ASP A 324 -0.87 -19.81 -22.54
CA ASP A 324 0.07 -20.78 -21.97
C ASP A 324 -0.21 -20.99 -20.47
N SER A 325 -0.62 -19.94 -19.73
CA SER A 325 -1.02 -20.05 -18.33
C SER A 325 -2.29 -20.91 -18.15
N LEU A 326 -3.28 -20.73 -19.02
CA LEU A 326 -4.52 -21.54 -18.99
C LEU A 326 -4.26 -22.99 -19.33
N ILE A 327 -3.41 -23.28 -20.34
CA ILE A 327 -2.97 -24.63 -20.63
C ILE A 327 -2.29 -25.26 -19.43
N THR A 328 -1.37 -24.54 -18.79
CA THR A 328 -0.68 -25.01 -17.60
C THR A 328 -1.64 -25.29 -16.45
N ALA A 329 -2.63 -24.41 -16.23
CA ALA A 329 -3.66 -24.63 -15.21
C ALA A 329 -4.52 -25.87 -15.50
N HIS A 330 -4.88 -26.09 -16.75
CA HIS A 330 -5.60 -27.28 -17.22
C HIS A 330 -4.83 -28.56 -16.93
N GLU A 331 -3.56 -28.64 -17.32
CA GLU A 331 -2.73 -29.84 -17.13
C GLU A 331 -2.52 -30.16 -15.63
N ILE A 332 -2.33 -29.13 -14.81
CA ILE A 332 -2.28 -29.32 -13.34
C ILE A 332 -3.65 -29.79 -12.83
N GLY A 333 -4.76 -29.31 -13.38
CA GLY A 333 -6.13 -29.79 -13.07
C GLY A 333 -6.27 -31.32 -13.27
N HIS A 334 -5.71 -31.86 -14.34
CA HIS A 334 -5.64 -33.30 -14.54
C HIS A 334 -4.86 -34.01 -13.42
N ASN A 335 -3.73 -33.48 -13.00
CA ASN A 335 -2.98 -34.07 -11.89
C ASN A 335 -3.82 -34.10 -10.58
N PHE A 336 -4.74 -33.17 -10.38
CA PHE A 336 -5.70 -33.16 -9.26
C PHE A 336 -6.90 -34.10 -9.49
N GLY A 337 -7.01 -34.76 -10.61
CA GLY A 337 -8.07 -35.76 -10.89
C GLY A 337 -9.20 -35.23 -11.77
N ALA A 338 -9.21 -33.96 -12.15
CA ALA A 338 -10.21 -33.47 -13.08
C ALA A 338 -10.08 -34.14 -14.46
N ILE A 339 -11.20 -34.49 -15.07
CA ILE A 339 -11.31 -34.95 -16.46
C ILE A 339 -11.86 -33.80 -17.30
N HIS A 340 -11.89 -34.00 -18.63
CA HIS A 340 -12.46 -32.98 -19.50
C HIS A 340 -13.95 -32.77 -19.27
N ASP A 341 -14.39 -31.52 -19.32
CA ASP A 341 -15.79 -31.15 -19.41
C ASP A 341 -16.38 -31.71 -20.72
N GLY A 342 -17.60 -32.21 -20.67
CA GLY A 342 -18.26 -32.88 -21.79
C GLY A 342 -17.92 -34.37 -21.93
N GLU A 343 -17.05 -34.93 -21.08
CA GLU A 343 -16.65 -36.33 -21.15
C GLU A 343 -17.03 -37.12 -19.88
N ARG A 344 -17.32 -38.40 -20.04
CA ARG A 344 -17.53 -39.36 -18.95
C ARG A 344 -18.47 -38.85 -17.86
N GLU A 345 -17.99 -38.73 -16.61
CA GLU A 345 -18.74 -38.23 -15.46
C GLU A 345 -19.13 -36.75 -15.62
N CYS A 346 -18.36 -35.98 -16.42
CA CYS A 346 -18.62 -34.59 -16.73
C CYS A 346 -19.35 -34.38 -18.07
N ALA A 347 -20.01 -35.41 -18.64
CA ALA A 347 -20.67 -35.35 -19.94
C ALA A 347 -21.79 -34.30 -20.02
N SER A 348 -22.38 -33.90 -18.91
CA SER A 348 -23.37 -32.83 -18.84
C SER A 348 -22.79 -31.43 -18.71
N THR A 349 -21.49 -31.32 -18.49
CA THR A 349 -20.81 -30.04 -18.35
C THR A 349 -20.56 -29.46 -19.75
N PRO A 350 -20.94 -28.19 -20.01
CA PRO A 350 -20.73 -27.60 -21.32
C PRO A 350 -19.24 -27.50 -21.66
N VAL A 351 -18.87 -27.91 -22.86
CA VAL A 351 -17.54 -27.71 -23.42
C VAL A 351 -17.30 -26.22 -23.74
N ASN A 352 -16.04 -25.77 -23.73
CA ASN A 352 -15.63 -24.39 -24.06
C ASN A 352 -16.09 -23.31 -23.08
N GLN A 353 -16.42 -23.67 -21.83
CA GLN A 353 -16.84 -22.71 -20.80
C GLN A 353 -15.89 -22.68 -19.58
N PHE A 354 -15.12 -23.73 -19.35
CA PHE A 354 -14.31 -23.89 -18.16
C PHE A 354 -12.88 -24.31 -18.49
N ILE A 355 -11.99 -24.24 -17.49
CA ILE A 355 -10.56 -24.60 -17.66
C ILE A 355 -10.39 -26.02 -18.20
N MET A 356 -11.19 -26.98 -17.73
CA MET A 356 -11.06 -28.38 -18.15
C MET A 356 -11.75 -28.70 -19.48
N SER A 357 -12.03 -27.70 -20.27
CA SER A 357 -12.51 -27.88 -21.67
C SER A 357 -11.50 -28.66 -22.48
N PRO A 358 -11.91 -29.62 -23.37
CA PRO A 358 -10.98 -30.37 -24.20
C PRO A 358 -10.27 -29.51 -25.26
N THR A 359 -10.75 -28.30 -25.50
CA THR A 359 -10.16 -27.33 -26.42
C THR A 359 -9.82 -26.04 -25.69
N VAL A 360 -8.77 -25.34 -26.13
CA VAL A 360 -8.45 -24.00 -25.62
C VAL A 360 -9.63 -23.09 -25.86
N SER A 361 -10.24 -22.58 -24.76
CA SER A 361 -11.41 -21.74 -24.84
C SER A 361 -11.10 -20.34 -24.29
N PRO A 362 -11.49 -19.30 -25.01
CA PRO A 362 -11.40 -17.93 -24.49
C PRO A 362 -12.31 -17.67 -23.27
N ASN A 363 -13.16 -18.63 -22.92
CA ASN A 363 -14.11 -18.52 -21.82
C ASN A 363 -13.71 -19.38 -20.60
N GLY A 364 -12.71 -20.25 -20.74
CA GLY A 364 -12.31 -21.24 -19.76
C GLY A 364 -11.37 -20.70 -18.67
N ILE A 365 -11.87 -19.94 -17.72
CA ILE A 365 -11.07 -19.30 -16.65
C ILE A 365 -11.35 -19.84 -15.25
N THR A 366 -12.39 -20.64 -15.08
CA THR A 366 -12.75 -21.30 -13.83
C THR A 366 -12.86 -22.80 -13.99
N PHE A 367 -12.73 -23.54 -12.91
CA PHE A 367 -13.07 -24.97 -12.89
C PHE A 367 -14.61 -25.12 -12.83
N SER A 368 -15.12 -26.08 -13.57
CA SER A 368 -16.55 -26.43 -13.48
C SER A 368 -16.89 -27.11 -12.14
N SER A 369 -18.16 -27.18 -11.79
CA SER A 369 -18.60 -27.93 -10.62
C SER A 369 -18.14 -29.41 -10.69
N CYS A 370 -18.22 -30.02 -11.86
CA CYS A 370 -17.75 -31.38 -12.07
C CYS A 370 -16.24 -31.52 -11.82
N SER A 371 -15.43 -30.58 -12.33
CA SER A 371 -13.99 -30.56 -12.06
C SER A 371 -13.69 -30.36 -10.57
N LEU A 372 -14.44 -29.50 -9.89
CA LEU A 372 -14.29 -29.28 -8.44
C LEU A 372 -14.65 -30.51 -7.62
N ASP A 373 -15.66 -31.28 -8.04
CA ASP A 373 -16.05 -32.54 -7.39
C ASP A 373 -14.92 -33.59 -7.42
N ALA A 374 -14.06 -33.58 -8.45
CA ALA A 374 -12.87 -34.40 -8.53
C ALA A 374 -11.68 -33.82 -7.76
N ILE A 375 -11.42 -32.49 -7.89
CA ILE A 375 -10.27 -31.80 -7.33
C ILE A 375 -10.34 -31.72 -5.79
N LEU A 376 -11.49 -31.36 -5.21
CA LEU A 376 -11.61 -31.10 -3.77
C LEU A 376 -11.34 -32.32 -2.88
N PRO A 377 -11.81 -33.54 -3.19
CA PRO A 377 -11.40 -34.75 -2.47
C PRO A 377 -9.90 -35.01 -2.56
N ARG A 378 -9.33 -34.81 -3.74
CA ARG A 378 -7.89 -34.99 -3.95
C ARG A 378 -7.07 -33.98 -3.16
N LYS A 379 -7.47 -32.72 -3.16
CA LYS A 379 -6.88 -31.66 -2.33
C LYS A 379 -6.86 -32.07 -0.84
N ARG A 380 -7.95 -32.60 -0.31
CA ARG A 380 -8.03 -33.02 1.12
C ARG A 380 -7.13 -34.20 1.48
N SER A 381 -6.84 -35.09 0.52
CA SER A 381 -6.05 -36.31 0.74
C SER A 381 -4.60 -36.23 0.30
N ALA A 382 -4.18 -35.15 -0.34
CA ALA A 382 -2.87 -35.01 -0.95
C ALA A 382 -1.77 -34.73 0.10
N SER A 383 -0.89 -35.71 0.30
CA SER A 383 0.21 -35.63 1.29
C SER A 383 1.34 -34.66 0.95
N CYS A 384 1.40 -34.16 -0.29
CA CYS A 384 2.41 -33.22 -0.75
C CYS A 384 1.94 -31.75 -0.71
N LEU A 385 0.70 -31.53 -0.31
CA LEU A 385 0.21 -30.18 -0.01
C LEU A 385 0.60 -29.82 1.43
N VAL A 386 1.32 -28.71 1.56
CA VAL A 386 1.79 -28.23 2.86
C VAL A 386 0.78 -27.26 3.42
N ALA A 387 0.27 -27.53 4.62
CA ALA A 387 -0.58 -26.59 5.32
C ALA A 387 0.23 -25.33 5.67
N MET A 388 -0.34 -24.19 5.35
CA MET A 388 0.24 -22.89 5.74
C MET A 388 -0.36 -22.48 7.09
N PRO A 389 0.43 -21.87 7.98
CA PRO A 389 -0.13 -21.25 9.17
C PRO A 389 -1.25 -20.27 8.77
N PRO A 390 -2.33 -20.17 9.54
CA PRO A 390 -3.38 -19.20 9.27
C PRO A 390 -2.82 -17.77 9.26
N PRO A 391 -3.55 -16.79 8.71
CA PRO A 391 -3.17 -15.40 8.87
C PRO A 391 -3.27 -15.00 10.33
N ASP A 392 -2.45 -14.06 10.73
CA ASP A 392 -2.39 -13.49 12.06
C ASP A 392 -2.13 -11.98 11.92
N LEU A 393 -3.19 -11.19 12.04
CA LEU A 393 -3.11 -9.75 11.95
C LEU A 393 -2.58 -9.18 13.28
N THR A 394 -1.76 -8.16 13.20
CA THR A 394 -1.35 -7.37 14.35
C THR A 394 -1.55 -5.89 14.05
N VAL A 395 -1.98 -5.13 15.07
CA VAL A 395 -2.16 -3.68 14.95
C VAL A 395 -1.18 -2.97 15.86
N SER A 396 -0.43 -2.05 15.32
CA SER A 396 0.50 -1.20 16.05
C SER A 396 0.30 0.27 15.69
N ALA A 397 0.54 1.17 16.64
CA ALA A 397 0.51 2.60 16.41
C ALA A 397 1.92 3.17 16.27
N ASP A 398 2.06 4.27 15.54
CA ASP A 398 3.31 5.01 15.39
C ASP A 398 3.75 5.71 16.69
N ALA A 399 2.79 6.05 17.56
CA ALA A 399 2.99 6.53 18.91
C ALA A 399 1.81 6.14 19.80
N THR A 400 2.09 5.81 21.07
CA THR A 400 1.06 5.49 22.08
C THR A 400 0.38 6.73 22.63
N ASP A 401 1.12 7.84 22.71
CA ASP A 401 0.67 9.08 23.33
C ASP A 401 0.97 10.27 22.43
N ARG A 402 0.01 11.20 22.35
CA ARG A 402 0.11 12.45 21.62
C ARG A 402 -0.46 13.58 22.47
N THR A 403 0.11 14.77 22.34
CA THR A 403 -0.40 16.00 22.95
C THR A 403 -0.78 17.00 21.87
N ALA A 404 -1.85 17.75 22.12
CA ALA A 404 -2.34 18.80 21.25
C ALA A 404 -2.98 19.91 22.07
N ALA A 405 -3.09 21.11 21.50
CA ALA A 405 -4.01 22.14 21.99
C ALA A 405 -5.45 21.79 21.59
N VAL A 406 -6.43 22.48 22.20
CA VAL A 406 -7.82 22.37 21.79
C VAL A 406 -7.95 22.76 20.31
N ARG A 407 -8.63 21.92 19.51
CA ARG A 407 -8.84 22.08 18.05
C ARG A 407 -7.58 22.05 17.18
N GLU A 408 -6.44 21.74 17.77
CA GLU A 408 -5.23 21.43 16.99
C GLU A 408 -5.38 20.11 16.26
N LYS A 409 -5.01 20.10 14.98
CA LYS A 409 -5.03 18.89 14.14
C LYS A 409 -3.75 18.12 14.29
N VAL A 410 -3.86 16.88 14.77
CA VAL A 410 -2.73 15.99 15.02
C VAL A 410 -2.79 14.81 14.06
N GLU A 411 -1.70 14.58 13.32
CA GLU A 411 -1.56 13.38 12.49
C GLU A 411 -1.38 12.14 13.39
N TRP A 412 -2.03 11.06 13.00
CA TRP A 412 -2.03 9.79 13.68
C TRP A 412 -1.98 8.66 12.67
N SER A 413 -1.28 7.57 12.98
CA SER A 413 -1.25 6.41 12.12
C SER A 413 -1.14 5.10 12.87
N ILE A 414 -1.72 4.06 12.28
CA ILE A 414 -1.56 2.67 12.68
C ILE A 414 -1.06 1.84 11.52
N THR A 415 -0.36 0.77 11.86
CA THR A 415 0.06 -0.27 10.91
C THR A 415 -0.65 -1.56 11.24
N VAL A 416 -1.35 -2.13 10.25
CA VAL A 416 -1.94 -3.47 10.30
C VAL A 416 -1.02 -4.39 9.51
N ALA A 417 -0.40 -5.35 10.17
CA ALA A 417 0.53 -6.31 9.57
C ALA A 417 0.00 -7.74 9.70
N ASN A 418 0.24 -8.57 8.69
CA ASN A 418 -0.03 -10.00 8.75
C ASN A 418 1.29 -10.73 9.06
N ILE A 419 1.42 -11.23 10.29
CA ILE A 419 2.57 -12.02 10.76
C ILE A 419 2.34 -13.52 10.62
N GLY A 420 1.19 -13.94 10.09
CA GLY A 420 0.86 -15.34 9.81
C GLY A 420 1.44 -15.84 8.50
N GLY A 421 1.25 -17.13 8.23
CA GLY A 421 1.84 -17.81 7.05
C GLY A 421 0.96 -17.85 5.82
N SER A 422 -0.29 -17.37 5.88
CA SER A 422 -1.21 -17.28 4.75
C SER A 422 -1.81 -15.88 4.63
N SER A 423 -2.36 -15.56 3.46
CA SER A 423 -2.95 -14.25 3.20
C SER A 423 -4.16 -13.98 4.11
N ALA A 424 -4.20 -12.83 4.76
CA ALA A 424 -5.36 -12.34 5.49
C ALA A 424 -6.35 -11.73 4.49
N GLN A 425 -7.53 -12.35 4.36
CA GLN A 425 -8.47 -12.03 3.30
C GLN A 425 -9.50 -11.01 3.70
N GLY A 426 -9.74 -10.06 2.79
CA GLY A 426 -10.71 -9.01 2.99
C GLY A 426 -10.47 -8.25 4.28
N ALA A 427 -9.19 -8.02 4.63
CA ALA A 427 -8.81 -7.36 5.86
C ALA A 427 -9.46 -5.97 5.95
N ARG A 428 -9.91 -5.62 7.15
CA ARG A 428 -10.54 -4.34 7.47
C ARG A 428 -10.00 -3.82 8.77
N THR A 429 -9.99 -2.51 8.91
CA THR A 429 -9.72 -1.87 10.20
C THR A 429 -10.89 -0.98 10.58
N GLU A 430 -11.12 -0.90 11.88
CA GLU A 430 -12.09 -0.01 12.50
C GLU A 430 -11.37 0.85 13.53
N VAL A 431 -11.67 2.14 13.52
CA VAL A 431 -11.13 3.14 14.44
C VAL A 431 -12.31 3.77 15.17
N SER A 432 -12.22 3.85 16.50
CA SER A 432 -13.22 4.54 17.31
C SER A 432 -12.56 5.61 18.18
N VAL A 433 -13.18 6.78 18.22
CA VAL A 433 -12.77 7.94 19.02
C VAL A 433 -13.89 8.33 19.98
N PRO A 434 -13.60 8.94 21.14
CA PRO A 434 -14.63 9.51 22.01
C PRO A 434 -15.33 10.71 21.34
N GLU A 435 -16.53 11.08 21.84
CA GLU A 435 -17.29 12.24 21.34
C GLU A 435 -16.54 13.57 21.39
N SER A 436 -15.58 13.67 22.31
CA SER A 436 -14.72 14.86 22.46
C SER A 436 -13.54 14.92 21.47
N VAL A 437 -13.44 13.93 20.58
CA VAL A 437 -12.40 13.87 19.55
C VAL A 437 -13.04 13.73 18.17
N ILE A 438 -12.69 14.63 17.27
CA ILE A 438 -13.11 14.57 15.87
C ILE A 438 -12.06 13.80 15.07
N LEU A 439 -12.48 12.75 14.37
CA LEU A 439 -11.68 12.07 13.35
C LEU A 439 -11.83 12.83 12.02
N SER A 440 -10.98 13.83 11.77
CA SER A 440 -11.11 14.75 10.64
C SER A 440 -10.83 14.10 9.29
N SER A 441 -9.91 13.14 9.24
CA SER A 441 -9.63 12.30 8.06
C SER A 441 -9.23 10.88 8.48
N LEU A 442 -9.44 9.93 7.59
CA LEU A 442 -8.96 8.56 7.72
C LEU A 442 -8.72 8.01 6.31
N SER A 443 -7.53 7.47 6.06
CA SER A 443 -7.16 6.98 4.73
C SER A 443 -6.18 5.80 4.80
N VAL A 444 -6.20 4.95 3.78
CA VAL A 444 -5.21 3.89 3.54
C VAL A 444 -4.74 3.97 2.09
N ASP A 445 -3.43 3.95 1.89
CA ASP A 445 -2.79 4.05 0.56
C ASP A 445 -3.31 5.25 -0.28
N GLY A 446 -3.65 6.38 0.39
CA GLY A 446 -4.20 7.58 -0.25
C GLY A 446 -5.70 7.53 -0.57
N VAL A 447 -6.39 6.44 -0.24
CA VAL A 447 -7.84 6.30 -0.41
C VAL A 447 -8.55 6.66 0.87
N GLU A 448 -9.50 7.60 0.78
CA GLU A 448 -10.36 7.97 1.91
C GLU A 448 -11.21 6.79 2.37
N CYS A 449 -11.25 6.60 3.68
CA CYS A 449 -12.06 5.58 4.34
C CYS A 449 -13.45 6.12 4.72
N SER A 450 -14.40 5.23 4.95
CA SER A 450 -15.71 5.62 5.46
C SER A 450 -15.61 6.11 6.91
N ARG A 451 -16.31 7.21 7.23
CA ARG A 451 -16.39 7.77 8.58
C ARG A 451 -17.84 8.07 8.93
N SER A 452 -18.25 7.76 10.16
CA SER A 452 -19.60 8.02 10.67
C SER A 452 -19.54 8.33 12.15
N GLY A 453 -19.82 9.59 12.53
CA GLY A 453 -19.75 10.05 13.92
C GLY A 453 -18.36 9.82 14.53
N THR A 454 -18.31 8.98 15.56
CA THR A 454 -17.07 8.65 16.30
C THR A 454 -16.32 7.43 15.75
N THR A 455 -16.73 6.87 14.63
CA THR A 455 -16.12 5.69 14.04
C THR A 455 -15.62 5.94 12.62
N GLY A 456 -14.55 5.24 12.25
CA GLY A 456 -14.03 5.18 10.90
C GLY A 456 -13.69 3.74 10.53
N ALA A 457 -13.93 3.35 9.28
CA ALA A 457 -13.62 2.01 8.79
C ALA A 457 -12.94 2.04 7.43
N CYS A 458 -11.83 1.29 7.29
CA CYS A 458 -11.08 1.14 6.05
C CYS A 458 -11.11 -0.31 5.58
N ALA A 459 -11.37 -0.53 4.29
CA ALA A 459 -11.08 -1.78 3.64
C ALA A 459 -9.59 -1.81 3.29
N LEU A 460 -8.87 -2.81 3.79
CA LEU A 460 -7.43 -2.99 3.58
C LEU A 460 -7.13 -3.93 2.40
N GLY A 461 -8.17 -4.67 1.92
CA GLY A 461 -7.99 -5.73 0.95
C GLY A 461 -7.31 -6.96 1.55
N ASP A 462 -6.71 -7.78 0.71
CA ASP A 462 -5.93 -8.92 1.18
C ASP A 462 -4.54 -8.46 1.63
N ILE A 463 -4.07 -8.99 2.77
CA ILE A 463 -2.73 -8.72 3.28
C ILE A 463 -1.92 -10.03 3.25
N ALA A 464 -0.88 -10.08 2.41
CA ALA A 464 0.00 -11.24 2.30
C ALA A 464 0.76 -11.51 3.62
N PRO A 465 1.31 -12.73 3.79
CA PRO A 465 2.31 -12.99 4.82
C PRO A 465 3.44 -11.95 4.81
N ASP A 466 3.89 -11.53 5.98
CA ASP A 466 4.97 -10.55 6.18
C ASP A 466 4.73 -9.18 5.53
N SER A 467 3.48 -8.89 5.16
CA SER A 467 3.06 -7.63 4.56
C SER A 467 2.21 -6.80 5.52
N SER A 468 2.11 -5.49 5.26
CA SER A 468 1.34 -4.58 6.10
C SER A 468 0.66 -3.47 5.30
N ARG A 469 -0.34 -2.84 5.95
CA ARG A 469 -1.01 -1.62 5.48
C ARG A 469 -0.92 -0.55 6.56
N THR A 470 -0.67 0.69 6.16
CA THR A 470 -0.66 1.83 7.08
C THR A 470 -1.91 2.67 6.87
N VAL A 471 -2.69 2.80 7.93
CA VAL A 471 -3.86 3.67 7.98
C VAL A 471 -3.46 4.96 8.64
N LYS A 472 -3.75 6.09 8.00
CA LYS A 472 -3.45 7.44 8.48
C LYS A 472 -4.72 8.17 8.81
N GLY A 473 -4.71 8.92 9.90
CA GLY A 473 -5.82 9.73 10.33
C GLY A 473 -5.35 11.08 10.86
N VAL A 474 -6.30 12.01 10.97
CA VAL A 474 -6.10 13.30 11.64
C VAL A 474 -7.14 13.42 12.75
N LEU A 475 -6.64 13.63 13.95
CA LEU A 475 -7.43 13.79 15.18
C LEU A 475 -7.48 15.26 15.59
N GLU A 476 -8.60 15.68 16.16
CA GLU A 476 -8.81 17.04 16.68
C GLU A 476 -9.60 16.94 18.00
N GLY A 477 -8.98 17.29 19.14
CA GLY A 477 -9.67 17.31 20.43
C GLY A 477 -10.50 18.58 20.60
N THR A 478 -11.75 18.44 21.03
CA THR A 478 -12.69 19.56 21.14
C THR A 478 -12.71 20.20 22.53
N GLN A 479 -12.16 19.52 23.53
CA GLN A 479 -12.06 20.00 24.93
C GLN A 479 -10.82 19.41 25.61
N PRO A 480 -10.32 20.04 26.67
CA PRO A 480 -9.19 19.52 27.45
C PRO A 480 -9.49 18.18 28.07
N GLY A 481 -8.48 17.31 28.14
CA GLY A 481 -8.61 15.98 28.73
C GLY A 481 -7.70 14.95 28.07
N SER A 482 -7.80 13.73 28.55
CA SER A 482 -7.07 12.58 28.00
C SER A 482 -8.07 11.60 27.39
N PHE A 483 -7.90 11.32 26.12
CA PHE A 483 -8.87 10.58 25.29
C PHE A 483 -8.22 9.35 24.69
N VAL A 484 -8.86 8.17 24.89
CA VAL A 484 -8.38 6.92 24.34
C VAL A 484 -9.01 6.70 22.96
N ILE A 485 -8.15 6.49 21.98
CA ILE A 485 -8.50 6.10 20.62
C ILE A 485 -8.26 4.61 20.50
N ASN A 486 -9.27 3.87 20.04
CA ASN A 486 -9.16 2.43 19.82
C ASN A 486 -9.08 2.16 18.31
N ALA A 487 -8.20 1.27 17.92
CA ALA A 487 -8.14 0.75 16.56
C ALA A 487 -8.04 -0.78 16.59
N SER A 488 -8.77 -1.43 15.70
CA SER A 488 -8.77 -2.88 15.55
C SER A 488 -8.76 -3.29 14.09
N ALA A 489 -8.30 -4.51 13.82
CA ALA A 489 -8.33 -5.10 12.50
C ALA A 489 -8.98 -6.49 12.53
N THR A 490 -9.58 -6.89 11.41
CA THR A 490 -10.19 -8.22 11.23
C THR A 490 -9.95 -8.72 9.81
N ALA A 491 -9.87 -10.03 9.62
CA ALA A 491 -9.87 -10.68 8.33
C ALA A 491 -10.84 -11.87 8.33
N ALA A 492 -11.37 -12.22 7.13
CA ALA A 492 -12.41 -13.26 7.02
C ALA A 492 -11.93 -14.66 7.42
N ASN A 493 -10.64 -14.95 7.28
CA ASN A 493 -10.00 -16.25 7.50
C ASN A 493 -9.05 -16.30 8.70
N GLU A 494 -9.06 -15.28 9.55
CA GLU A 494 -8.27 -15.22 10.77
C GLU A 494 -8.98 -15.89 11.94
N ASN A 495 -8.22 -16.64 12.73
CA ASN A 495 -8.76 -17.38 13.88
C ASN A 495 -8.29 -16.82 15.24
N SER A 496 -7.33 -15.88 15.24
CA SER A 496 -6.79 -15.26 16.45
C SER A 496 -6.96 -13.75 16.35
N SER A 497 -7.48 -13.13 17.39
CA SER A 497 -7.69 -11.67 17.44
C SER A 497 -7.06 -11.00 18.66
N THR A 498 -6.13 -11.70 19.34
CA THR A 498 -5.57 -11.21 20.61
C THR A 498 -4.62 -10.03 20.45
N ASN A 499 -4.00 -9.86 19.26
CA ASN A 499 -3.06 -8.80 18.88
C ASN A 499 -3.63 -7.86 17.80
N ASN A 500 -4.93 -7.97 17.52
CA ASN A 500 -5.61 -7.24 16.45
C ASN A 500 -6.08 -5.85 16.86
N SER A 501 -5.70 -5.36 18.01
CA SER A 501 -6.12 -4.04 18.48
C SER A 501 -5.00 -3.28 19.16
N VAL A 502 -5.07 -1.96 19.06
CA VAL A 502 -4.17 -1.03 19.75
C VAL A 502 -4.99 0.13 20.33
N GLN A 503 -4.53 0.63 21.46
CA GLN A 503 -5.04 1.85 22.07
C GLN A 503 -3.95 2.92 22.02
N THR A 504 -4.36 4.14 21.69
CA THR A 504 -3.49 5.33 21.74
C THR A 504 -4.19 6.42 22.52
N THR A 505 -3.43 7.31 23.13
CA THR A 505 -3.96 8.39 23.95
C THR A 505 -3.70 9.73 23.29
N LEU A 506 -4.75 10.55 23.14
CA LEU A 506 -4.65 11.97 22.80
C LEU A 506 -4.87 12.80 24.06
N THR A 507 -3.84 13.48 24.54
CA THR A 507 -3.94 14.44 25.63
C THR A 507 -4.12 15.84 25.06
N VAL A 508 -5.26 16.44 25.29
CA VAL A 508 -5.57 17.80 24.86
C VAL A 508 -5.29 18.75 26.04
N ALA A 509 -4.31 19.61 25.86
CA ALA A 509 -3.92 20.58 26.86
C ALA A 509 -5.04 21.62 27.03
N PRO A 510 -5.25 22.16 28.24
CA PRO A 510 -6.17 23.26 28.44
C PRO A 510 -5.70 24.48 27.65
N GLU A 511 -6.65 25.18 27.08
CA GLU A 511 -6.42 26.47 26.46
C GLU A 511 -6.74 27.57 27.47
N VAL A 512 -5.86 28.55 27.60
CA VAL A 512 -6.01 29.72 28.44
C VAL A 512 -6.01 31.01 27.60
N ASP A 513 -6.51 32.11 28.12
CA ASP A 513 -6.36 33.46 27.58
C ASP A 513 -5.83 34.35 28.72
N LEU A 514 -4.54 34.60 28.65
CA LEU A 514 -3.83 35.39 29.66
C LEU A 514 -3.55 36.77 29.12
N ALA A 515 -3.92 37.80 29.86
CA ALA A 515 -3.71 39.15 29.46
C ALA A 515 -2.85 39.93 30.46
N VAL A 516 -2.05 40.87 29.95
CA VAL A 516 -1.30 41.78 30.79
C VAL A 516 -1.71 43.21 30.51
N SER A 517 -1.68 44.04 31.57
CA SER A 517 -1.84 45.49 31.46
C SER A 517 -0.75 46.20 32.25
N LEU A 518 -0.26 47.33 31.72
CA LEU A 518 0.82 48.12 32.30
C LEU A 518 0.40 49.57 32.41
N ASN A 519 0.49 50.11 33.62
CA ASN A 519 0.25 51.54 33.91
C ASN A 519 1.51 52.16 34.54
N ALA A 520 2.06 53.18 33.92
CA ALA A 520 3.29 53.83 34.36
C ALA A 520 3.15 55.34 34.29
N PRO A 521 3.94 56.10 35.07
CA PRO A 521 3.99 57.57 34.94
C PRO A 521 4.34 57.95 33.48
N THR A 522 3.70 59.04 33.01
CA THR A 522 3.98 59.51 31.64
C THR A 522 5.32 60.26 31.54
N SER A 523 5.83 60.79 32.66
CA SER A 523 7.12 61.47 32.68
C SER A 523 7.82 61.31 34.03
N LEU A 524 9.16 61.34 34.00
CA LEU A 524 10.05 61.39 35.17
C LEU A 524 11.16 62.38 34.92
N THR A 525 11.74 62.94 36.03
CA THR A 525 12.96 63.77 35.94
C THR A 525 14.15 62.91 36.31
N ILE A 526 15.31 63.09 35.70
CA ILE A 526 16.54 62.37 36.03
C ILE A 526 16.78 62.46 37.55
N GLY A 527 17.08 61.30 38.18
CA GLY A 527 17.30 61.17 39.61
C GLY A 527 16.01 61.02 40.46
N THR A 528 14.81 61.13 39.85
CA THR A 528 13.58 60.85 40.58
C THR A 528 13.08 59.44 40.38
N SER A 529 12.43 58.91 41.41
CA SER A 529 11.80 57.58 41.31
C SER A 529 10.31 57.69 41.06
N GLY A 530 9.79 56.72 40.34
CA GLY A 530 8.37 56.51 40.07
C GLY A 530 7.92 55.08 40.34
N VAL A 531 6.67 54.93 40.69
CA VAL A 531 6.07 53.59 40.85
C VAL A 531 5.14 53.34 39.68
N LEU A 532 5.26 52.16 39.11
CA LEU A 532 4.32 51.66 38.10
C LEU A 532 3.47 50.52 38.67
N SER A 533 2.34 50.30 38.10
CA SER A 533 1.49 49.14 38.41
C SER A 533 1.24 48.29 37.12
N PHE A 534 1.07 47.01 37.28
CA PHE A 534 0.72 46.12 36.23
C PHE A 534 -0.22 45.01 36.73
N ASN A 535 -0.99 44.43 35.85
CA ASN A 535 -1.86 43.29 36.16
C ASN A 535 -1.62 42.15 35.18
N VAL A 536 -1.76 40.94 35.71
CA VAL A 536 -1.81 39.69 34.94
C VAL A 536 -3.16 39.06 35.20
N THR A 537 -3.94 38.81 34.18
CA THR A 537 -5.30 38.30 34.29
C THR A 537 -5.46 37.05 33.49
N ASN A 538 -6.04 35.99 34.06
CA ASN A 538 -6.52 34.83 33.37
C ASN A 538 -8.02 35.10 32.99
N MET A 539 -8.27 35.26 31.72
CA MET A 539 -9.61 35.60 31.19
C MET A 539 -10.49 34.36 30.95
N THR A 540 -9.98 33.14 31.21
CA THR A 540 -10.69 31.89 30.99
C THR A 540 -11.22 31.24 32.27
N ALA A 541 -12.08 30.23 32.08
CA ALA A 541 -12.58 29.39 33.16
C ALA A 541 -11.60 28.24 33.55
N THR A 542 -10.41 28.19 32.98
CA THR A 542 -9.37 27.18 33.24
C THR A 542 -8.19 27.85 33.95
N SER A 543 -7.63 27.21 34.98
CA SER A 543 -6.44 27.68 35.67
C SER A 543 -5.20 27.57 34.81
N ALA A 544 -4.41 28.62 34.71
CA ALA A 544 -3.13 28.63 33.99
C ALA A 544 -1.96 28.24 34.90
N GLN A 545 -0.97 27.54 34.34
CA GLN A 545 0.15 27.03 35.13
C GLN A 545 1.51 27.58 34.67
N SER A 546 2.44 27.70 35.62
CA SER A 546 3.85 28.03 35.36
C SER A 546 4.05 29.29 34.54
N LEU A 547 3.44 30.40 34.99
CA LEU A 547 3.55 31.70 34.33
C LEU A 547 4.93 32.33 34.62
N ASP A 548 5.51 32.93 33.59
CA ASP A 548 6.69 33.81 33.66
C ASP A 548 6.34 35.22 33.15
N VAL A 549 6.21 36.14 34.09
CA VAL A 549 5.90 37.56 33.81
C VAL A 549 7.18 38.35 33.84
N GLN A 550 7.52 39.00 32.76
CA GLN A 550 8.78 39.74 32.61
C GLN A 550 8.48 41.23 32.38
N LEU A 551 9.00 42.09 33.26
CA LEU A 551 8.96 43.53 33.09
C LEU A 551 10.39 44.01 32.75
N GLN A 552 10.58 44.46 31.52
CA GLN A 552 11.85 44.97 31.00
C GLN A 552 11.86 46.51 31.01
N ALA A 553 12.87 47.08 31.63
CA ALA A 553 13.15 48.49 31.59
C ALA A 553 14.38 48.76 30.71
N PRO A 554 14.38 49.81 29.85
CA PRO A 554 15.53 50.22 29.08
C PRO A 554 16.60 50.87 29.96
N ASP A 555 17.86 50.96 29.48
CA ASP A 555 19.01 51.47 30.22
C ASP A 555 18.82 52.91 30.73
N SER A 556 17.88 53.65 30.25
CA SER A 556 17.52 55.02 30.72
C SER A 556 16.71 55.02 32.02
N LEU A 557 16.28 53.83 32.46
CA LEU A 557 15.55 53.61 33.71
C LEU A 557 16.23 52.47 34.53
N SER A 558 16.45 52.71 35.83
CA SER A 558 16.86 51.64 36.76
C SER A 558 15.61 51.04 37.41
N LEU A 559 15.42 49.71 37.22
CA LEU A 559 14.40 48.96 37.92
C LEU A 559 14.95 48.51 39.29
N ALA A 560 14.45 49.11 40.35
CA ALA A 560 14.97 48.91 41.72
C ALA A 560 14.33 47.69 42.40
N SER A 561 13.03 47.48 42.19
CA SER A 561 12.28 46.36 42.73
C SER A 561 11.01 46.12 41.93
N ALA A 562 10.51 44.89 41.96
CA ALA A 562 9.20 44.52 41.44
C ALA A 562 8.59 43.43 42.33
N GLN A 563 7.26 43.44 42.41
CA GLN A 563 6.49 42.37 43.09
C GLN A 563 5.21 42.10 42.29
N LEU A 564 4.73 40.88 42.35
CA LEU A 564 3.47 40.46 41.78
C LEU A 564 2.62 39.76 42.85
N GLY A 565 1.45 40.31 43.15
CA GLY A 565 0.74 39.95 44.38
C GLY A 565 1.58 40.31 45.62
N SER A 566 1.79 39.39 46.50
CA SER A 566 2.68 39.52 47.67
C SER A 566 4.10 38.96 47.43
N ALA A 567 4.38 38.41 46.25
CA ALA A 567 5.66 37.73 45.96
C ALA A 567 6.66 38.72 45.32
N PRO A 568 7.91 38.84 45.82
CA PRO A 568 8.94 39.62 45.16
C PRO A 568 9.39 38.95 43.84
N CYS A 569 9.62 39.76 42.80
CA CYS A 569 10.20 39.30 41.54
C CYS A 569 11.75 39.37 41.61
N GLN A 570 12.42 38.50 40.88
CA GLN A 570 13.86 38.60 40.73
C GLN A 570 14.21 39.66 39.68
N VAL A 571 15.01 40.65 40.09
CA VAL A 571 15.47 41.72 39.19
C VAL A 571 16.90 41.46 38.80
N GLN A 572 17.14 41.28 37.48
CA GLN A 572 18.48 41.07 36.92
C GLN A 572 18.55 41.81 35.56
N ASP A 573 19.65 42.51 35.31
CA ASP A 573 19.96 43.15 34.04
C ASP A 573 18.78 44.03 33.46
N GLY A 574 18.14 44.84 34.35
CA GLY A 574 17.03 45.69 33.99
C GLY A 574 15.71 44.99 33.76
N THR A 575 15.63 43.68 33.96
CA THR A 575 14.40 42.87 33.83
C THR A 575 13.96 42.29 35.14
N ALA A 576 12.69 42.43 35.50
CA ALA A 576 12.08 41.72 36.61
C ALA A 576 11.38 40.45 36.11
N HIS A 577 11.72 39.30 36.70
CA HIS A 577 11.10 38.00 36.48
C HIS A 577 10.19 37.64 37.64
N CYS A 578 8.90 37.56 37.40
CA CYS A 578 7.89 37.20 38.37
C CYS A 578 7.30 35.84 38.03
N LYS A 579 7.58 34.81 38.85
CA LYS A 579 7.07 33.46 38.65
C LYS A 579 5.75 33.26 39.38
N VAL A 580 4.75 32.73 38.70
CA VAL A 580 3.46 32.33 39.27
C VAL A 580 3.23 30.87 38.99
N ALA A 581 3.09 30.04 40.01
CA ALA A 581 2.90 28.61 39.84
C ALA A 581 1.53 28.29 39.22
N ILE A 582 0.47 28.95 39.69
CA ILE A 582 -0.90 28.77 39.23
C ILE A 582 -1.59 30.14 39.27
N LEU A 583 -2.29 30.50 38.22
CA LEU A 583 -3.24 31.60 38.16
C LEU A 583 -4.64 31.03 37.91
N ASN A 584 -5.51 31.09 38.90
CA ASN A 584 -6.82 30.45 38.82
C ASN A 584 -7.72 31.05 37.74
N ALA A 585 -8.77 30.33 37.39
CA ALA A 585 -9.78 30.75 36.44
C ALA A 585 -10.37 32.12 36.85
N GLY A 586 -10.34 33.13 35.95
CA GLY A 586 -10.82 34.46 36.17
C GLY A 586 -10.03 35.32 37.17
N GLU A 587 -8.90 34.79 37.69
CA GLU A 587 -8.07 35.49 38.68
C GLU A 587 -7.25 36.60 38.01
N SER A 588 -7.06 37.71 38.73
CA SER A 588 -6.18 38.79 38.35
C SER A 588 -5.23 39.13 39.47
N LEU A 589 -3.93 39.10 39.17
CA LEU A 589 -2.85 39.46 40.11
C LEU A 589 -2.30 40.81 39.76
N GLY A 590 -2.39 41.75 40.71
CA GLY A 590 -1.78 43.07 40.62
C GLY A 590 -0.31 43.06 41.02
N GLY A 591 0.52 43.75 40.25
CA GLY A 591 1.93 43.95 40.53
C GLY A 591 2.31 45.42 40.59
N THR A 592 3.43 45.69 41.28
CA THR A 592 4.03 47.03 41.35
C THR A 592 5.54 46.93 41.13
N ALA A 593 6.13 47.99 40.55
CA ALA A 593 7.58 48.09 40.43
C ALA A 593 8.03 49.55 40.67
N SER A 594 9.24 49.68 41.18
CA SER A 594 9.90 50.95 41.42
C SER A 594 11.00 51.22 40.41
N LEU A 595 10.89 52.36 39.74
CA LEU A 595 11.82 52.80 38.72
C LEU A 595 12.52 54.09 39.12
N THR A 596 13.80 54.27 38.74
CA THR A 596 14.52 55.52 38.89
C THR A 596 15.04 55.97 37.51
N ALA A 597 14.81 57.22 37.16
CA ALA A 597 15.23 57.79 35.88
C ALA A 597 16.73 58.09 35.89
N ILE A 598 17.49 57.55 34.89
CA ILE A 598 18.94 57.67 34.81
C ILE A 598 19.37 58.67 33.72
N SER A 599 18.78 58.61 32.54
CA SER A 599 19.15 59.45 31.39
C SER A 599 17.93 59.99 30.67
N ALA A 600 18.04 61.19 30.10
CA ALA A 600 16.94 61.85 29.38
C ALA A 600 16.64 61.14 28.06
N GLY A 601 15.38 61.09 27.68
CA GLY A 601 14.87 60.48 26.47
C GLY A 601 13.55 59.77 26.65
N ASN A 602 13.05 59.12 25.60
CA ASN A 602 11.84 58.31 25.68
C ASN A 602 12.25 56.88 26.07
N ALA A 603 11.78 56.43 27.22
CA ALA A 603 12.03 55.10 27.76
C ALA A 603 10.80 54.20 27.53
N VAL A 604 10.92 53.15 26.75
CA VAL A 604 9.83 52.18 26.50
C VAL A 604 9.98 51.02 27.48
N LEU A 605 9.00 50.90 28.37
CA LEU A 605 8.81 49.74 29.24
C LEU A 605 8.06 48.67 28.49
N LYS A 606 8.47 47.39 28.63
CA LYS A 606 7.79 46.26 28.06
C LYS A 606 7.47 45.25 29.15
N LEU A 607 6.20 44.90 29.26
CA LEU A 607 5.69 43.82 30.06
C LEU A 607 5.30 42.67 29.12
N SER A 608 5.79 41.48 29.38
CA SER A 608 5.47 40.26 28.61
C SER A 608 5.16 39.09 29.54
N LEU A 609 4.34 38.19 29.06
CA LEU A 609 3.88 37.00 29.78
C LEU A 609 4.06 35.77 28.92
N ALA A 610 4.58 34.69 29.52
CA ALA A 610 4.61 33.34 28.95
C ALA A 610 4.06 32.36 29.99
N ALA A 611 3.42 31.29 29.52
CA ALA A 611 2.93 30.17 30.34
C ALA A 611 3.26 28.85 29.65
N THR A 612 3.14 27.73 30.39
CA THR A 612 3.27 26.39 29.81
C THR A 612 2.01 25.98 29.04
N ASP A 613 0.87 26.53 29.39
CA ASP A 613 -0.40 26.26 28.73
C ASP A 613 -0.51 27.05 27.40
N SER A 614 -1.24 26.50 26.45
CA SER A 614 -1.50 27.18 25.17
C SER A 614 -2.41 28.39 25.38
N ASP A 615 -1.95 29.54 24.95
CA ASP A 615 -2.71 30.79 25.04
C ASP A 615 -3.44 31.11 23.72
N SER A 616 -4.75 31.26 23.79
CA SER A 616 -5.61 31.48 22.63
C SER A 616 -5.45 32.87 21.99
N ASN A 617 -4.88 33.86 22.75
CA ASN A 617 -4.71 35.23 22.31
C ASN A 617 -3.36 35.81 22.76
N THR A 618 -2.28 35.40 22.21
CA THR A 618 -0.92 35.86 22.54
C THR A 618 -0.70 37.37 22.28
N ALA A 619 -1.61 38.04 21.57
CA ALA A 619 -1.49 39.47 21.27
C ALA A 619 -1.69 40.36 22.54
N ASN A 620 -2.45 39.89 23.53
CA ASN A 620 -2.67 40.60 24.81
C ASN A 620 -1.66 40.21 25.90
N ASN A 621 -0.69 39.34 25.59
CA ASN A 621 0.42 38.92 26.47
C ASN A 621 1.56 39.93 26.51
N VAL A 622 1.46 41.04 25.80
CA VAL A 622 2.47 42.10 25.78
C VAL A 622 1.81 43.44 25.97
N ALA A 623 2.36 44.25 26.87
CA ALA A 623 1.97 45.64 27.05
C ALA A 623 3.21 46.54 27.09
N GLU A 624 3.15 47.67 26.40
CA GLU A 624 4.22 48.66 26.37
C GLU A 624 3.73 50.01 26.86
N ARG A 625 4.62 50.76 27.56
CA ARG A 625 4.40 52.13 27.98
C ARG A 625 5.66 52.95 27.81
N THR A 626 5.51 54.17 27.30
CA THR A 626 6.61 55.10 27.13
C THR A 626 6.58 56.12 28.29
N ILE A 627 7.72 56.30 28.93
CA ILE A 627 7.99 57.34 29.93
C ILE A 627 8.92 58.36 29.30
N THR A 628 8.55 59.66 29.31
CA THR A 628 9.45 60.72 28.90
C THR A 628 10.33 61.12 30.07
N VAL A 629 11.63 60.90 29.97
CA VAL A 629 12.60 61.30 31.02
C VAL A 629 13.19 62.68 30.63
N SER A 630 12.99 63.65 31.53
CA SER A 630 13.48 65.04 31.35
C SER A 630 14.72 65.32 32.22
N ALA A 631 15.60 66.14 31.74
CA ALA A 631 16.70 66.68 32.56
C ALA A 631 16.13 67.55 33.66
N PRO A 632 16.76 67.60 34.86
CA PRO A 632 16.37 68.52 35.93
C PRO A 632 16.45 69.94 35.44
N VAL A 633 15.40 70.75 35.71
CA VAL A 633 15.41 72.15 35.36
C VAL A 633 16.48 72.84 36.23
N PRO A 634 17.45 73.51 35.68
CA PRO A 634 18.44 74.25 36.49
C PRO A 634 17.69 75.26 37.36
N GLN A 635 17.87 75.20 38.69
CA GLN A 635 17.38 76.17 39.60
C GLN A 635 18.16 77.47 39.33
N THR A 636 17.54 78.43 38.75
CA THR A 636 18.02 79.83 38.69
C THR A 636 18.03 80.37 40.09
N THR A 637 19.19 80.38 40.75
CA THR A 637 19.41 81.18 41.98
C THR A 637 19.32 82.68 41.58
N THR A 638 18.25 83.32 41.96
CA THR A 638 18.10 84.79 41.89
C THR A 638 19.03 85.38 42.93
N GLN A 639 20.20 85.90 42.54
CA GLN A 639 21.00 86.84 43.28
C GLN A 639 20.40 88.28 43.16
N PRO A 640 20.36 89.08 44.18
CA PRO A 640 19.83 90.46 44.12
C PRO A 640 20.77 91.38 43.32
N LYS A 641 20.16 92.26 42.56
CA LYS A 641 20.78 93.31 41.77
C LYS A 641 21.62 94.27 42.57
N GLY A 642 22.86 94.54 42.11
CA GLY A 642 23.61 95.80 42.32
C GLY A 642 23.94 96.37 40.94
N GLY A 643 23.49 97.68 40.74
CA GLY A 643 23.48 98.35 39.48
C GLY A 643 24.79 98.83 38.89
N GLY A 644 24.75 99.23 37.62
CA GLY A 644 25.73 100.12 37.01
C GLY A 644 26.05 99.75 35.53
N GLY A 645 25.42 100.50 34.64
CA GLY A 645 25.90 101.30 33.52
C GLY A 645 26.64 100.68 32.36
N GLY A 646 26.10 100.91 31.18
CA GLY A 646 26.78 101.45 30.03
C GLY A 646 27.18 100.55 28.88
N GLY A 647 26.61 100.83 27.70
CA GLY A 647 27.22 100.89 26.40
C GLY A 647 27.23 99.64 25.47
N ALA A 648 26.36 99.67 24.56
CA ALA A 648 26.36 99.97 23.14
C ALA A 648 27.20 99.09 22.18
N LEU A 649 26.49 98.66 21.15
CA LEU A 649 26.84 98.48 19.73
C LEU A 649 27.36 97.15 19.19
N SER A 650 26.53 96.56 18.41
CA SER A 650 26.54 96.31 16.97
C SER A 650 27.39 95.13 16.43
N GLY A 651 26.81 94.46 15.52
CA GLY A 651 27.45 93.94 14.34
C GLY A 651 27.10 92.48 13.97
N SER A 652 26.07 92.40 13.28
CA SER A 652 25.77 91.70 12.03
C SER A 652 26.81 90.75 11.45
N TRP A 653 26.30 89.85 10.72
CA TRP A 653 26.61 89.15 9.47
C TRP A 653 26.68 87.61 9.62
N LEU A 654 25.76 86.92 9.08
CA LEU A 654 25.35 86.48 7.72
C LEU A 654 26.20 85.31 7.14
N LEU A 655 25.43 84.40 6.58
CA LEU A 655 25.66 83.50 5.45
C LEU A 655 26.40 82.23 5.72
N ALA A 656 26.07 81.16 5.22
CA ALA A 656 25.14 80.55 4.24
C ALA A 656 25.87 79.37 3.59
N PHE A 657 25.07 78.53 3.03
CA PHE A 657 25.42 77.47 2.05
C PHE A 657 26.12 76.20 2.59
N GLY A 658 25.79 75.08 2.16
CA GLY A 658 24.90 74.54 1.14
C GLY A 658 25.14 73.07 0.99
N LEU A 659 24.11 72.45 0.72
CA LEU A 659 23.87 71.58 -0.43
C LEU A 659 24.73 70.30 -0.65
N LEU A 660 24.03 69.29 -0.76
CA LEU A 660 23.85 68.34 -1.86
C LEU A 660 24.51 66.95 -1.78
N ARG A 661 23.60 66.08 -1.95
CA ARG A 661 23.49 64.91 -2.87
C ARG A 661 24.17 63.61 -2.43
N LEU A 662 23.50 62.59 -2.53
CA LEU A 662 22.66 61.81 -3.44
C LEU A 662 23.30 60.44 -3.76
N PHE A 663 22.46 59.46 -3.91
CA PHE A 663 22.66 58.18 -4.63
C PHE A 663 23.38 57.07 -3.87
N ALA A 664 23.02 55.83 -3.96
CA ALA A 664 21.98 55.07 -4.65
C ALA A 664 22.29 53.58 -4.46
N ARG A 665 21.22 52.83 -4.39
CA ARG A 665 21.05 51.50 -5.00
C ARG A 665 22.13 50.42 -4.94
N ARG A 666 21.75 49.23 -4.50
CA ARG A 666 21.43 47.97 -5.23
C ARG A 666 21.42 46.82 -4.24
N ARG A 667 20.32 46.11 -4.11
CA ARG A 667 19.88 44.89 -4.79
C ARG A 667 21.00 43.86 -5.03
N ILE A 668 20.80 42.63 -4.57
CA ILE A 668 20.71 41.39 -5.32
C ILE A 668 20.81 40.21 -4.36
N ASP A 669 19.71 39.43 -4.31
CA ASP A 669 19.49 38.00 -4.58
C ASP A 669 20.50 36.99 -4.03
N ARG A 670 20.07 36.15 -3.12
CA ARG A 670 19.79 34.75 -3.42
C ARG A 670 18.99 34.12 -2.30
#